data_1e2fe05149d52430e7397414edd14a9d
#
_entry.id   1e2fe05149d52430e7397414edd14a9d
#
_cell.length_a   1.000
_cell.length_b   1.000
_cell.length_c   1.000
_cell.angle_alpha   90.00
_cell.angle_beta   90.00
_cell.angle_gamma   90.00
#
_symmetry.space_group_name_H-M   'P 1'
#
loop_
_entity.id
_entity.type
_entity.pdbx_description
1 polymer ?
#
loop_
_entity_poly.entity_id
_entity_poly.type
_entity_poly.pdbx_seq_one_letter_code
_entity_poly.pdbx_strand_id
1 'polypeptide(L)'
;MNPESAVISAVCKNKDISVLLQENVDELFVSHKDIWEGVKSYYYKFKSVPDVSVLTERYANFEPVAIKAETGFYLDELKNDYLSAKIKGMLLSAGGNLKTNAAARVLEDIQKEVSGLSRMAHTVRDLDLTDYEDAERHLIAVRERSIAMGGTPGIPTGFKAMDMAYPTGMAPGHLIVVIGWPGRGKRLSVDSMIATPSGWKRYGDISIGDKVIGRSGTPTTVTGVYNRSVGKSYKITFNDKTSIVADPDHLWSIYCGQRGKQRDNLVTLTTQQILDRGLFRDRVGHKEYKAILPLVEPVQYDEVDLPLEPYTIGALIGDGSYSLKSWDVTLSNNDEEIATLVSSRLPEYRMVERKPGTSRRWSIHKLHRLFRENGWCAIRSDKRIPEIYMTAHYEARLELLRGLMDTDGHSGNGSRATFSQSNEVLAHQVAELVRSLGGVAKVTECNTRSGQYVVTLWTPDNPFNLERKSSTYNSRPMFKAFESIEPWQDTEMMCISVDAEDSLYVTQDYTVTHNTWATSYLACKAWEQGFKPMIVSLEMSPENMRDRIYTMLGSGLFRASDFSRGSVNVDDFGSWARKKFTDKRGFVLVSNEGQADVTPSTVQGKIDQHRPDLVICDYHQLFNDSKRSNSEVERNRNISREFKLLAIRNNLPVIDITAATASDTSDHDNPPMLNQVAWSKAIEYDADMAFAVHRTPNTNIIEIVSRKNRHGTDFGFYLDWNIDRGIVTELYDV
;
A
#
# COMPACT_ATOMS: atom_id res chain seq x y z
N MET A 1 3.62 -19.26 -54.68
CA MET A 1 5.09 -18.98 -54.66
C MET A 1 5.52 -19.25 -53.23
N ASN A 2 6.63 -19.99 -53.02
CA ASN A 2 7.17 -20.19 -51.65
C ASN A 2 7.94 -18.92 -51.25
N PRO A 3 7.54 -18.18 -50.22
CA PRO A 3 8.17 -16.93 -49.81
C PRO A 3 9.65 -17.12 -49.39
N GLU A 4 10.00 -18.26 -48.76
CA GLU A 4 11.36 -18.57 -48.37
C GLU A 4 12.27 -18.76 -49.62
N SER A 5 11.80 -19.51 -50.65
CA SER A 5 12.48 -19.63 -51.92
C SER A 5 12.65 -18.28 -52.64
N ALA A 6 11.62 -17.43 -52.57
CA ALA A 6 11.66 -16.09 -53.19
C ALA A 6 12.77 -15.23 -52.56
N VAL A 7 12.85 -15.18 -51.22
CA VAL A 7 13.89 -14.42 -50.52
C VAL A 7 15.28 -14.95 -50.85
N ILE A 8 15.51 -16.29 -50.80
CA ILE A 8 16.81 -16.90 -51.12
C ILE A 8 17.19 -16.57 -52.57
N SER A 9 16.22 -16.69 -53.50
CA SER A 9 16.45 -16.36 -54.91
C SER A 9 16.78 -14.86 -55.10
N ALA A 10 16.13 -13.97 -54.34
CA ALA A 10 16.39 -12.54 -54.37
C ALA A 10 17.81 -12.22 -53.87
N VAL A 11 18.21 -12.77 -52.74
CA VAL A 11 19.56 -12.65 -52.20
C VAL A 11 20.62 -13.09 -53.21
N CYS A 12 20.39 -14.23 -53.84
CA CYS A 12 21.34 -14.76 -54.82
C CYS A 12 21.43 -13.92 -56.07
N LYS A 13 20.26 -13.40 -56.57
CA LYS A 13 20.22 -12.57 -57.77
C LYS A 13 20.75 -11.17 -57.54
N ASN A 14 20.33 -10.52 -56.46
CA ASN A 14 20.71 -9.14 -56.15
C ASN A 14 22.11 -9.03 -55.51
N LYS A 15 22.69 -10.20 -55.14
CA LYS A 15 23.99 -10.30 -54.46
C LYS A 15 24.04 -9.52 -53.13
N ASP A 16 22.89 -9.31 -52.53
CA ASP A 16 22.73 -8.56 -51.29
C ASP A 16 22.12 -9.47 -50.20
N ILE A 17 22.92 -9.86 -49.23
CA ILE A 17 22.56 -10.63 -48.04
C ILE A 17 22.49 -9.71 -46.81
N SER A 18 22.95 -8.44 -46.90
CA SER A 18 23.15 -7.57 -45.76
C SER A 18 21.84 -7.31 -45.01
N VAL A 19 20.73 -7.06 -45.70
CA VAL A 19 19.40 -6.82 -45.15
C VAL A 19 18.97 -8.01 -44.26
N LEU A 20 19.22 -9.26 -44.68
CA LEU A 20 18.83 -10.43 -43.89
C LEU A 20 19.74 -10.67 -42.69
N LEU A 21 21.03 -10.35 -42.80
CA LEU A 21 21.98 -10.50 -41.67
C LEU A 21 21.73 -9.44 -40.59
N GLN A 22 21.31 -8.24 -40.95
CA GLN A 22 20.96 -7.15 -40.02
C GLN A 22 19.73 -7.45 -39.21
N GLU A 23 18.73 -8.11 -39.80
CA GLU A 23 17.40 -8.28 -39.19
C GLU A 23 17.23 -9.58 -38.38
N ASN A 24 18.28 -10.44 -38.32
CA ASN A 24 18.22 -11.74 -37.61
C ASN A 24 17.04 -12.62 -38.00
N VAL A 25 16.90 -12.87 -39.30
CA VAL A 25 15.72 -13.52 -39.91
C VAL A 25 15.75 -15.08 -39.89
N ASP A 26 16.65 -15.65 -39.13
CA ASP A 26 16.87 -17.11 -39.12
C ASP A 26 15.62 -17.93 -38.78
N GLU A 27 14.77 -17.40 -37.92
CA GLU A 27 13.51 -18.05 -37.50
C GLU A 27 12.41 -17.98 -38.57
N LEU A 28 12.54 -17.12 -39.59
CA LEU A 28 11.56 -17.01 -40.65
C LEU A 28 11.68 -18.17 -41.66
N PHE A 29 12.85 -18.79 -41.73
CA PHE A 29 13.08 -19.95 -42.63
C PHE A 29 12.71 -21.23 -41.86
N VAL A 30 11.55 -21.80 -42.19
CA VAL A 30 11.03 -23.03 -41.56
C VAL A 30 11.27 -24.22 -42.46
N SER A 31 10.88 -24.12 -43.72
CA SER A 31 10.99 -25.19 -44.71
C SER A 31 12.34 -25.23 -45.46
N HIS A 32 13.03 -24.10 -45.56
CA HIS A 32 14.32 -23.94 -46.22
C HIS A 32 15.44 -23.49 -45.28
N LYS A 33 15.36 -23.90 -44.03
CA LYS A 33 16.35 -23.53 -43.01
C LYS A 33 17.75 -24.00 -43.36
N ASP A 34 17.87 -25.24 -43.87
CA ASP A 34 19.10 -25.84 -44.31
C ASP A 34 19.76 -25.08 -45.49
N ILE A 35 18.93 -24.61 -46.42
CA ILE A 35 19.37 -23.82 -47.56
C ILE A 35 19.88 -22.47 -47.12
N TRP A 36 19.12 -21.79 -46.25
CA TRP A 36 19.52 -20.50 -45.68
C TRP A 36 20.85 -20.59 -44.91
N GLU A 37 21.02 -21.60 -44.04
CA GLU A 37 22.28 -21.87 -43.38
C GLU A 37 23.43 -22.14 -44.36
N GLY A 38 23.16 -22.82 -45.47
CA GLY A 38 24.08 -22.99 -46.54
C GLY A 38 24.52 -21.71 -47.24
N VAL A 39 23.59 -20.79 -47.49
CA VAL A 39 23.85 -19.44 -48.04
C VAL A 39 24.70 -18.62 -47.09
N LYS A 40 24.38 -18.60 -45.79
CA LYS A 40 25.16 -17.91 -44.77
C LYS A 40 26.59 -18.48 -44.66
N SER A 41 26.72 -19.81 -44.60
CA SER A 41 28.02 -20.49 -44.52
C SER A 41 28.90 -20.18 -45.74
N TYR A 42 28.31 -20.16 -46.92
CA TYR A 42 29.01 -19.76 -48.15
C TYR A 42 29.49 -18.31 -48.06
N TYR A 43 28.60 -17.37 -47.64
CA TYR A 43 28.95 -15.96 -47.49
C TYR A 43 30.06 -15.73 -46.46
N TYR A 44 30.00 -16.38 -45.31
CA TYR A 44 31.04 -16.23 -44.28
C TYR A 44 32.41 -16.75 -44.76
N LYS A 45 32.38 -17.80 -45.55
CA LYS A 45 33.61 -18.41 -46.09
C LYS A 45 34.22 -17.66 -47.28
N PHE A 46 33.38 -17.23 -48.23
CA PHE A 46 33.84 -16.67 -49.49
C PHE A 46 33.59 -15.16 -49.63
N LYS A 47 32.97 -14.53 -48.65
CA LYS A 47 32.57 -13.10 -48.65
C LYS A 47 31.78 -12.69 -49.89
N SER A 48 31.08 -13.63 -50.47
CA SER A 48 30.20 -13.43 -51.65
C SER A 48 28.97 -14.33 -51.52
N VAL A 49 27.85 -13.92 -52.15
CA VAL A 49 26.61 -14.71 -52.19
C VAL A 49 26.73 -15.77 -53.29
N PRO A 50 26.32 -17.03 -53.04
CA PRO A 50 26.36 -18.10 -54.09
C PRO A 50 25.44 -17.74 -55.26
N ASP A 51 25.72 -18.38 -56.43
CA ASP A 51 24.80 -18.33 -57.53
C ASP A 51 23.60 -19.25 -57.32
N VAL A 52 22.45 -18.91 -57.90
CA VAL A 52 21.23 -19.73 -57.79
C VAL A 52 21.45 -21.15 -58.25
N SER A 53 22.27 -21.36 -59.32
CA SER A 53 22.63 -22.68 -59.87
C SER A 53 23.35 -23.57 -58.86
N VAL A 54 24.21 -22.99 -58.01
CA VAL A 54 24.92 -23.72 -56.94
C VAL A 54 23.94 -24.27 -55.90
N LEU A 55 22.88 -23.51 -55.60
CA LEU A 55 21.87 -23.96 -54.64
C LEU A 55 20.94 -25.03 -55.22
N THR A 56 20.54 -24.90 -56.52
CA THR A 56 19.76 -25.90 -57.20
C THR A 56 20.46 -27.23 -57.37
N GLU A 57 21.78 -27.24 -57.60
CA GLU A 57 22.57 -28.46 -57.63
C GLU A 57 22.73 -29.12 -56.28
N ARG A 58 22.82 -28.32 -55.23
CA ARG A 58 23.09 -28.81 -53.87
C ARG A 58 21.87 -29.24 -53.09
N TYR A 59 20.73 -28.58 -53.32
CA TYR A 59 19.50 -28.77 -52.58
C TYR A 59 18.34 -29.13 -53.51
N ALA A 60 18.00 -30.41 -53.52
CA ALA A 60 16.95 -30.95 -54.40
C ALA A 60 15.53 -30.38 -54.13
N ASN A 61 15.30 -29.85 -52.95
CA ASN A 61 14.08 -29.19 -52.50
C ASN A 61 14.02 -27.66 -52.78
N PHE A 62 15.07 -27.12 -53.43
CA PHE A 62 15.11 -25.70 -53.75
C PHE A 62 14.56 -25.43 -55.15
N GLU A 63 13.41 -24.75 -55.22
CA GLU A 63 12.82 -24.28 -56.44
C GLU A 63 13.07 -22.75 -56.56
N PRO A 64 13.92 -22.31 -57.48
CA PRO A 64 14.23 -20.90 -57.65
C PRO A 64 13.05 -20.13 -58.21
N VAL A 65 12.88 -18.91 -57.68
CA VAL A 65 11.81 -18.00 -58.11
C VAL A 65 12.36 -16.88 -59.01
N ALA A 66 11.63 -16.53 -60.05
CA ALA A 66 11.97 -15.41 -60.92
C ALA A 66 11.80 -14.08 -60.17
N ILE A 67 12.90 -13.42 -59.85
CA ILE A 67 12.94 -12.18 -59.06
C ILE A 67 12.78 -10.96 -59.95
N LYS A 68 11.86 -10.00 -59.54
CA LYS A 68 11.59 -8.77 -60.26
C LYS A 68 11.70 -7.50 -59.37
N ALA A 69 11.90 -7.67 -58.05
CA ALA A 69 12.00 -6.60 -57.06
C ALA A 69 13.28 -6.75 -56.21
N GLU A 70 13.53 -5.80 -55.33
CA GLU A 70 14.62 -5.81 -54.38
C GLU A 70 14.40 -6.89 -53.28
N THR A 71 15.48 -7.26 -52.61
CA THR A 71 15.48 -8.34 -51.58
C THR A 71 14.53 -7.97 -50.42
N GLY A 72 14.47 -6.71 -50.02
CA GLY A 72 13.59 -6.20 -48.94
C GLY A 72 12.11 -6.50 -49.21
N PHE A 73 11.65 -6.32 -50.46
CA PHE A 73 10.25 -6.62 -50.80
C PHE A 73 9.84 -8.07 -50.51
N TYR A 74 10.70 -9.03 -50.90
CA TYR A 74 10.42 -10.45 -50.67
C TYR A 74 10.59 -10.81 -49.19
N LEU A 75 11.47 -10.13 -48.46
CA LEU A 75 11.61 -10.27 -47.03
C LEU A 75 10.35 -9.85 -46.27
N ASP A 76 9.75 -8.74 -46.67
CA ASP A 76 8.49 -8.27 -46.05
C ASP A 76 7.32 -9.22 -46.33
N GLU A 77 7.28 -9.84 -47.54
CA GLU A 77 6.32 -10.90 -47.83
C GLU A 77 6.55 -12.13 -46.96
N LEU A 78 7.78 -12.57 -46.77
CA LEU A 78 8.14 -13.69 -45.90
C LEU A 78 7.74 -13.43 -44.44
N LYS A 79 8.05 -12.23 -43.92
CA LYS A 79 7.64 -11.81 -42.57
C LYS A 79 6.12 -11.88 -42.40
N ASN A 80 5.37 -11.35 -43.37
CA ASN A 80 3.92 -11.32 -43.33
C ASN A 80 3.31 -12.73 -43.39
N ASP A 81 3.88 -13.61 -44.21
CA ASP A 81 3.46 -15.01 -44.31
C ASP A 81 3.75 -15.79 -43.01
N TYR A 82 4.94 -15.62 -42.44
CA TYR A 82 5.32 -16.20 -41.15
C TYR A 82 4.41 -15.73 -40.01
N LEU A 83 4.18 -14.41 -39.90
CA LEU A 83 3.27 -13.85 -38.89
C LEU A 83 1.84 -14.40 -39.05
N SER A 84 1.36 -14.48 -40.30
CA SER A 84 0.03 -15.02 -40.61
C SER A 84 -0.08 -16.48 -40.18
N ALA A 85 0.95 -17.29 -40.45
CA ALA A 85 0.98 -18.70 -40.07
C ALA A 85 0.99 -18.87 -38.54
N LYS A 86 1.79 -18.07 -37.83
CA LYS A 86 1.87 -18.05 -36.35
C LYS A 86 0.56 -17.63 -35.72
N ILE A 87 -0.07 -16.55 -36.20
CA ILE A 87 -1.38 -16.08 -35.70
C ILE A 87 -2.46 -17.15 -35.92
N LYS A 88 -2.49 -17.81 -37.09
CA LYS A 88 -3.42 -18.91 -37.32
C LYS A 88 -3.20 -20.09 -36.38
N GLY A 89 -1.92 -20.46 -36.15
CA GLY A 89 -1.53 -21.52 -35.21
C GLY A 89 -1.97 -21.21 -33.78
N MET A 90 -1.73 -19.99 -33.33
CA MET A 90 -2.15 -19.48 -32.02
C MET A 90 -3.67 -19.55 -31.84
N LEU A 91 -4.45 -19.07 -32.82
CA LEU A 91 -5.92 -19.09 -32.76
C LEU A 91 -6.46 -20.51 -32.73
N LEU A 92 -5.89 -21.44 -33.50
CA LEU A 92 -6.26 -22.86 -33.49
C LEU A 92 -5.95 -23.53 -32.16
N SER A 93 -4.75 -23.27 -31.62
CA SER A 93 -4.32 -23.76 -30.29
C SER A 93 -5.22 -23.22 -29.18
N ALA A 94 -5.49 -21.92 -29.19
CA ALA A 94 -6.37 -21.27 -28.23
C ALA A 94 -7.80 -21.84 -28.29
N GLY A 95 -8.34 -22.05 -29.51
CA GLY A 95 -9.66 -22.68 -29.72
C GLY A 95 -9.71 -24.12 -29.20
N GLY A 96 -8.61 -24.88 -29.34
CA GLY A 96 -8.47 -26.22 -28.75
C GLY A 96 -8.43 -26.20 -27.23
N ASN A 97 -7.63 -25.32 -26.68
CA ASN A 97 -7.38 -25.18 -25.23
C ASN A 97 -8.62 -24.69 -24.45
N LEU A 98 -9.48 -23.90 -25.07
CA LEU A 98 -10.78 -23.48 -24.49
C LEU A 98 -11.70 -24.64 -24.12
N LYS A 99 -11.51 -25.84 -24.74
CA LYS A 99 -12.30 -27.03 -24.41
C LYS A 99 -11.85 -27.71 -23.11
N THR A 100 -10.62 -27.48 -22.65
CA THR A 100 -9.98 -28.23 -21.57
C THR A 100 -9.46 -27.35 -20.45
N ASN A 101 -9.24 -26.05 -20.69
CA ASN A 101 -8.67 -25.10 -19.74
C ASN A 101 -9.62 -23.92 -19.45
N ALA A 102 -9.44 -23.29 -18.29
CA ALA A 102 -10.17 -22.06 -17.94
C ALA A 102 -9.84 -20.94 -18.94
N ALA A 103 -10.85 -20.16 -19.36
CA ALA A 103 -10.70 -19.09 -20.35
C ALA A 103 -9.62 -18.04 -19.98
N ALA A 104 -9.46 -17.73 -18.68
CA ALA A 104 -8.44 -16.83 -18.19
C ALA A 104 -7.01 -17.30 -18.53
N ARG A 105 -6.75 -18.61 -18.37
CA ARG A 105 -5.45 -19.20 -18.68
C ARG A 105 -5.16 -19.21 -20.19
N VAL A 106 -6.17 -19.48 -20.99
CA VAL A 106 -6.04 -19.43 -22.45
C VAL A 106 -5.77 -17.99 -22.92
N LEU A 107 -6.37 -16.99 -22.28
CA LEU A 107 -6.11 -15.58 -22.56
C LEU A 107 -4.66 -15.19 -22.21
N GLU A 108 -4.14 -15.67 -21.08
CA GLU A 108 -2.71 -15.45 -20.71
C GLU A 108 -1.76 -16.04 -21.74
N ASP A 109 -2.03 -17.27 -22.22
CA ASP A 109 -1.22 -17.93 -23.23
C ASP A 109 -1.22 -17.14 -24.55
N ILE A 110 -2.41 -16.64 -24.99
CA ILE A 110 -2.54 -15.76 -26.16
C ILE A 110 -1.73 -14.49 -25.98
N GLN A 111 -1.86 -13.80 -24.84
CA GLN A 111 -1.10 -12.56 -24.55
C GLN A 111 0.41 -12.79 -24.61
N LYS A 112 0.89 -13.91 -24.08
CA LYS A 112 2.29 -14.29 -24.10
C LYS A 112 2.81 -14.52 -25.53
N GLU A 113 2.05 -15.23 -26.36
CA GLU A 113 2.41 -15.48 -27.76
C GLU A 113 2.36 -14.20 -28.60
N VAL A 114 1.32 -13.36 -28.45
CA VAL A 114 1.21 -12.07 -29.13
C VAL A 114 2.37 -11.15 -28.75
N SER A 115 2.76 -11.10 -27.47
CA SER A 115 3.94 -10.33 -27.03
C SER A 115 5.24 -10.87 -27.64
N GLY A 116 5.34 -12.17 -27.89
CA GLY A 116 6.44 -12.80 -28.61
C GLY A 116 6.51 -12.34 -30.08
N LEU A 117 5.38 -12.36 -30.77
CA LEU A 117 5.28 -11.95 -32.18
C LEU A 117 5.52 -10.45 -32.37
N SER A 118 5.03 -9.60 -31.47
CA SER A 118 5.32 -8.16 -31.48
C SER A 118 6.80 -7.85 -31.38
N ARG A 119 7.59 -8.69 -30.67
CA ARG A 119 9.05 -8.53 -30.57
C ARG A 119 9.77 -8.80 -31.90
N MET A 120 9.22 -9.66 -32.74
CA MET A 120 9.80 -9.96 -34.07
C MET A 120 9.48 -8.91 -35.11
N ALA A 121 8.45 -8.10 -34.91
CA ALA A 121 8.06 -7.02 -35.85
C ALA A 121 8.94 -5.76 -35.73
N HIS A 122 9.79 -5.66 -34.70
CA HIS A 122 10.68 -4.51 -34.51
C HIS A 122 12.09 -4.81 -34.98
N THR A 123 12.45 -4.23 -36.10
CA THR A 123 13.79 -4.31 -36.72
C THR A 123 14.82 -3.44 -36.02
N VAL A 124 16.07 -3.89 -35.96
CA VAL A 124 17.22 -3.02 -35.67
C VAL A 124 17.33 -2.01 -36.79
N ARG A 125 17.20 -0.71 -36.48
CA ARG A 125 17.32 0.36 -37.49
C ARG A 125 18.76 0.84 -37.52
N ASP A 126 19.40 0.73 -38.67
CA ASP A 126 20.68 1.36 -38.92
C ASP A 126 20.46 2.83 -39.30
N LEU A 127 21.31 3.71 -38.76
CA LEU A 127 21.32 5.14 -39.08
C LEU A 127 22.68 5.46 -39.76
N ASP A 128 22.63 5.92 -40.97
CA ASP A 128 23.82 6.52 -41.59
C ASP A 128 23.93 7.99 -41.13
N LEU A 129 24.86 8.24 -40.20
CA LEU A 129 25.08 9.56 -39.62
C LEU A 129 25.63 10.58 -40.62
N THR A 130 25.98 10.15 -41.86
CA THR A 130 26.43 11.02 -42.94
C THR A 130 25.30 11.37 -43.91
N ASP A 131 24.11 10.79 -43.76
CA ASP A 131 22.90 11.18 -44.49
C ASP A 131 22.38 12.52 -43.96
N TYR A 132 22.69 13.59 -44.69
CA TYR A 132 22.31 14.95 -44.29
C TYR A 132 20.78 15.19 -44.35
N GLU A 133 20.06 14.50 -45.22
CA GLU A 133 18.60 14.64 -45.33
C GLU A 133 17.91 13.96 -44.12
N ASP A 134 18.43 12.81 -43.65
CA ASP A 134 17.93 12.17 -42.43
C ASP A 134 18.26 12.99 -41.17
N ALA A 135 19.46 13.59 -41.13
CA ALA A 135 19.87 14.50 -40.08
C ALA A 135 18.98 15.76 -40.02
N GLU A 136 18.65 16.36 -41.17
CA GLU A 136 17.75 17.51 -41.24
C GLU A 136 16.31 17.14 -40.81
N ARG A 137 15.77 16.01 -41.31
CA ARG A 137 14.47 15.50 -40.90
C ARG A 137 14.42 15.25 -39.37
N HIS A 138 15.47 14.68 -38.81
CA HIS A 138 15.59 14.47 -37.38
C HIS A 138 15.53 15.78 -36.58
N LEU A 139 16.31 16.79 -37.00
CA LEU A 139 16.32 18.09 -36.31
C LEU A 139 14.98 18.82 -36.43
N ILE A 140 14.32 18.74 -37.57
CA ILE A 140 12.98 19.30 -37.77
C ILE A 140 11.99 18.61 -36.81
N ALA A 141 12.00 17.27 -36.75
CA ALA A 141 11.12 16.50 -35.87
C ALA A 141 11.34 16.81 -34.39
N VAL A 142 12.60 16.94 -33.93
CA VAL A 142 12.94 17.34 -32.55
C VAL A 142 12.45 18.77 -32.28
N ARG A 143 12.64 19.70 -33.20
CA ARG A 143 12.19 21.10 -33.08
C ARG A 143 10.66 21.21 -33.00
N GLU A 144 9.95 20.53 -33.90
CA GLU A 144 8.48 20.50 -33.90
C GLU A 144 7.92 19.91 -32.61
N ARG A 145 8.52 18.81 -32.12
CA ARG A 145 8.17 18.21 -30.84
C ARG A 145 8.45 19.20 -29.70
N SER A 146 9.58 19.84 -29.66
CA SER A 146 9.92 20.85 -28.65
C SER A 146 8.93 22.02 -28.64
N ILE A 147 8.53 22.51 -29.82
CA ILE A 147 7.51 23.57 -29.93
C ILE A 147 6.15 23.08 -29.41
N ALA A 148 5.72 21.86 -29.79
CA ALA A 148 4.47 21.29 -29.39
C ALA A 148 4.41 20.99 -27.85
N MET A 149 5.56 20.78 -27.24
CA MET A 149 5.72 20.48 -25.79
C MET A 149 6.15 21.68 -24.94
N GLY A 150 6.09 22.89 -25.49
CA GLY A 150 6.34 24.13 -24.73
C GLY A 150 7.80 24.44 -24.45
N GLY A 151 8.74 23.92 -25.26
CA GLY A 151 10.17 24.27 -25.22
C GLY A 151 11.12 23.14 -24.90
N THR A 152 10.61 21.92 -24.58
CA THR A 152 11.42 20.72 -24.33
C THR A 152 11.01 19.58 -25.25
N PRO A 153 11.93 18.71 -25.71
CA PRO A 153 11.57 17.56 -26.57
C PRO A 153 10.83 16.44 -25.87
N GLY A 154 10.76 16.45 -24.53
CA GLY A 154 10.05 15.50 -23.70
C GLY A 154 9.09 16.18 -22.72
N ILE A 155 8.43 15.39 -21.88
CA ILE A 155 7.47 15.88 -20.88
C ILE A 155 8.25 16.57 -19.75
N PRO A 156 8.00 17.86 -19.45
CA PRO A 156 8.61 18.54 -18.32
C PRO A 156 8.18 17.89 -17.01
N THR A 157 9.09 17.82 -16.02
CA THR A 157 8.81 17.22 -14.71
C THR A 157 7.87 18.08 -13.87
N GLY A 158 7.85 19.37 -14.16
CA GLY A 158 7.13 20.39 -13.40
C GLY A 158 7.90 20.90 -12.18
N PHE A 159 9.14 20.45 -11.98
CA PHE A 159 10.11 21.02 -11.05
C PHE A 159 11.13 21.83 -11.81
N LYS A 160 11.19 23.14 -11.55
CA LYS A 160 12.03 24.07 -12.31
C LYS A 160 13.52 23.72 -12.27
N ALA A 161 14.03 23.36 -11.07
CA ALA A 161 15.43 22.98 -10.92
C ALA A 161 15.74 21.69 -11.70
N MET A 162 14.85 20.71 -11.69
CA MET A 162 15.00 19.47 -12.42
C MET A 162 14.89 19.69 -13.94
N ASP A 163 13.94 20.48 -14.39
CA ASP A 163 13.73 20.79 -15.82
C ASP A 163 14.91 21.59 -16.40
N MET A 164 15.56 22.45 -15.60
CA MET A 164 16.79 23.14 -16.01
C MET A 164 17.99 22.18 -16.14
N ALA A 165 18.13 21.23 -15.22
CA ALA A 165 19.23 20.26 -15.22
C ALA A 165 18.99 19.08 -16.18
N TYR A 166 17.76 18.88 -16.61
CA TYR A 166 17.32 17.83 -17.54
C TYR A 166 16.58 18.44 -18.74
N PRO A 167 17.30 19.14 -19.62
CA PRO A 167 16.71 19.97 -20.67
C PRO A 167 15.93 19.18 -21.73
N THR A 168 16.15 17.86 -21.82
CA THR A 168 15.35 16.98 -22.67
C THR A 168 13.95 16.71 -22.11
N GLY A 169 13.71 16.99 -20.84
CA GLY A 169 12.54 16.51 -20.12
C GLY A 169 12.46 14.98 -20.10
N MET A 170 11.38 14.42 -19.65
CA MET A 170 11.10 12.98 -19.73
C MET A 170 10.81 12.62 -21.19
N ALA A 171 11.89 12.32 -21.94
CA ALA A 171 11.80 12.12 -23.39
C ALA A 171 11.36 10.68 -23.72
N PRO A 172 10.79 10.48 -24.92
CA PRO A 172 10.47 9.14 -25.42
C PRO A 172 11.66 8.19 -25.39
N GLY A 173 11.44 6.96 -24.94
CA GLY A 173 12.48 5.92 -24.79
C GLY A 173 13.30 6.04 -23.50
N HIS A 174 13.08 7.07 -22.67
CA HIS A 174 13.78 7.20 -21.39
C HIS A 174 13.18 6.30 -20.32
N LEU A 175 14.07 5.61 -19.57
CA LEU A 175 13.76 4.98 -18.30
C LEU A 175 14.26 5.89 -17.17
N ILE A 176 13.34 6.33 -16.31
CA ILE A 176 13.62 7.20 -15.17
C ILE A 176 13.38 6.40 -13.91
N VAL A 177 14.39 6.32 -13.04
CA VAL A 177 14.29 5.55 -11.78
C VAL A 177 14.22 6.49 -10.60
N VAL A 178 13.19 6.33 -9.78
CA VAL A 178 12.99 7.07 -8.53
C VAL A 178 13.36 6.17 -7.37
N ILE A 179 14.33 6.59 -6.57
CA ILE A 179 14.87 5.82 -5.46
C ILE A 179 14.40 6.45 -4.14
N GLY A 180 13.72 5.69 -3.30
CA GLY A 180 13.33 6.12 -1.98
C GLY A 180 13.78 5.15 -0.89
N TRP A 181 13.98 5.65 0.35
CA TRP A 181 14.14 4.73 1.47
C TRP A 181 12.80 4.05 1.75
N PRO A 182 12.76 2.70 1.83
CA PRO A 182 11.54 2.00 2.16
C PRO A 182 11.11 2.29 3.60
N GLY A 183 9.84 2.53 3.84
CA GLY A 183 9.23 2.59 5.18
C GLY A 183 9.89 3.57 6.16
N ARG A 184 10.53 4.63 5.68
CA ARG A 184 11.30 5.54 6.52
C ARG A 184 10.44 6.21 7.58
N GLY A 185 10.92 6.16 8.85
CA GLY A 185 10.31 6.85 9.97
C GLY A 185 9.02 6.23 10.52
N LYS A 186 8.82 4.89 10.44
CA LYS A 186 7.56 4.26 10.82
C LYS A 186 7.69 2.99 11.66
N ARG A 187 8.90 2.66 12.10
CA ARG A 187 9.15 1.40 12.78
C ARG A 187 8.63 1.41 14.21
N LEU A 188 7.94 0.32 14.56
CA LEU A 188 7.56 -0.02 15.93
C LEU A 188 8.29 -1.28 16.38
N SER A 189 8.41 -1.47 17.70
CA SER A 189 8.98 -2.69 18.26
C SER A 189 8.25 -3.94 17.74
N VAL A 190 9.02 -4.97 17.34
CA VAL A 190 8.47 -6.26 16.93
C VAL A 190 7.70 -6.96 18.06
N ASP A 191 7.95 -6.59 19.31
CA ASP A 191 7.26 -7.10 20.49
C ASP A 191 5.94 -6.38 20.78
N SER A 192 5.65 -5.28 20.07
CA SER A 192 4.34 -4.64 20.16
C SER A 192 3.24 -5.58 19.67
N MET A 193 2.04 -5.40 20.19
CA MET A 193 0.86 -6.13 19.71
C MET A 193 0.13 -5.28 18.66
N ILE A 194 -0.49 -5.92 17.70
CA ILE A 194 -1.33 -5.29 16.68
C ILE A 194 -2.72 -5.92 16.72
N ALA A 195 -3.74 -5.08 16.58
CA ALA A 195 -5.14 -5.53 16.57
C ALA A 195 -5.47 -6.20 15.22
N THR A 196 -6.05 -7.40 15.27
CA THR A 196 -6.54 -8.16 14.12
C THR A 196 -8.02 -8.52 14.30
N PRO A 197 -8.75 -8.90 13.26
CA PRO A 197 -10.13 -9.36 13.39
C PRO A 197 -10.31 -10.56 14.35
N SER A 198 -9.27 -11.35 14.56
CA SER A 198 -9.26 -12.52 15.46
C SER A 198 -8.64 -12.25 16.84
N GLY A 199 -8.37 -10.98 17.18
CA GLY A 199 -7.72 -10.58 18.43
C GLY A 199 -6.31 -10.06 18.23
N TRP A 200 -5.48 -10.10 19.27
CA TRP A 200 -4.13 -9.54 19.25
C TRP A 200 -3.11 -10.51 18.64
N LYS A 201 -2.26 -10.00 17.73
CA LYS A 201 -1.12 -10.70 17.15
C LYS A 201 0.17 -9.92 17.46
N ARG A 202 1.30 -10.61 17.66
CA ARG A 202 2.60 -9.94 17.83
C ARG A 202 2.98 -9.24 16.51
N TYR A 203 3.44 -8.00 16.60
CA TYR A 203 3.75 -7.18 15.43
C TYR A 203 4.82 -7.83 14.54
N GLY A 204 5.84 -8.43 15.17
CA GLY A 204 6.91 -9.17 14.48
C GLY A 204 6.48 -10.42 13.71
N ASP A 205 5.26 -10.91 13.91
CA ASP A 205 4.72 -12.11 13.27
C ASP A 205 3.73 -11.79 12.15
N ILE A 206 3.55 -10.49 11.85
CA ILE A 206 2.67 -10.03 10.77
C ILE A 206 3.32 -10.28 9.41
N SER A 207 2.51 -10.73 8.47
CA SER A 207 2.89 -11.03 7.08
C SER A 207 2.02 -10.26 6.09
N ILE A 208 2.51 -10.12 4.85
CA ILE A 208 1.73 -9.54 3.75
C ILE A 208 0.47 -10.38 3.52
N GLY A 209 -0.68 -9.72 3.39
CA GLY A 209 -2.00 -10.35 3.26
C GLY A 209 -2.74 -10.56 4.57
N ASP A 210 -2.08 -10.42 5.74
CA ASP A 210 -2.77 -10.44 7.04
C ASP A 210 -3.78 -9.29 7.14
N LYS A 211 -4.87 -9.53 7.87
CA LYS A 211 -5.84 -8.48 8.21
C LYS A 211 -5.52 -7.89 9.57
N VAL A 212 -5.44 -6.56 9.64
CA VAL A 212 -5.27 -5.79 10.86
C VAL A 212 -6.40 -4.77 10.99
N ILE A 213 -6.61 -4.20 12.16
CA ILE A 213 -7.67 -3.20 12.36
C ILE A 213 -7.14 -1.81 11.96
N GLY A 214 -7.86 -1.12 11.06
CA GLY A 214 -7.65 0.27 10.72
C GLY A 214 -8.22 1.23 11.76
N ARG A 215 -7.92 2.53 11.62
CA ARG A 215 -8.47 3.57 12.52
C ARG A 215 -10.00 3.62 12.49
N SER A 216 -10.64 3.35 11.36
CA SER A 216 -12.11 3.24 11.22
C SER A 216 -12.75 2.11 12.02
N GLY A 217 -11.94 1.31 12.74
CA GLY A 217 -12.42 0.12 13.44
C GLY A 217 -12.68 -1.09 12.54
N THR A 218 -12.52 -0.95 11.23
CA THR A 218 -12.74 -2.02 10.24
C THR A 218 -11.42 -2.72 9.87
N PRO A 219 -11.48 -3.99 9.42
CA PRO A 219 -10.29 -4.70 8.94
C PRO A 219 -9.67 -4.04 7.69
N THR A 220 -8.34 -3.92 7.68
CA THR A 220 -7.52 -3.48 6.55
C THR A 220 -6.43 -4.50 6.27
N THR A 221 -5.96 -4.60 5.02
CA THR A 221 -4.97 -5.62 4.62
C THR A 221 -3.55 -5.08 4.75
N VAL A 222 -2.63 -5.90 5.25
CA VAL A 222 -1.20 -5.61 5.22
C VAL A 222 -0.68 -5.80 3.80
N THR A 223 -0.22 -4.72 3.18
CA THR A 223 0.30 -4.69 1.80
C THR A 223 1.82 -4.82 1.73
N GLY A 224 2.52 -4.57 2.84
CA GLY A 224 3.97 -4.71 2.90
C GLY A 224 4.50 -4.84 4.33
N VAL A 225 5.67 -5.50 4.47
CA VAL A 225 6.43 -5.66 5.72
C VAL A 225 7.87 -5.28 5.43
N TYR A 226 8.44 -4.33 6.19
CA TYR A 226 9.71 -3.69 5.86
C TYR A 226 10.63 -3.51 7.06
N ASN A 227 11.94 -3.41 6.78
CA ASN A 227 12.98 -2.88 7.68
C ASN A 227 12.99 -3.50 9.08
N ARG A 228 13.05 -4.81 9.16
CA ARG A 228 13.30 -5.50 10.43
C ARG A 228 14.76 -5.33 10.82
N SER A 229 15.03 -4.44 11.76
CA SER A 229 16.40 -4.16 12.24
C SER A 229 16.39 -3.59 13.66
N VAL A 230 17.51 -3.74 14.36
CA VAL A 230 17.76 -3.13 15.68
C VAL A 230 18.14 -1.67 15.47
N GLY A 231 17.62 -0.79 16.30
CA GLY A 231 17.94 0.63 16.26
C GLY A 231 17.51 1.39 17.52
N LYS A 232 17.91 2.66 17.59
CA LYS A 232 17.51 3.57 18.66
C LYS A 232 16.01 3.63 18.79
N SER A 233 15.52 3.61 20.01
CA SER A 233 14.08 3.66 20.27
C SER A 233 13.73 4.59 21.42
N TYR A 234 12.48 5.03 21.45
CA TYR A 234 11.86 5.76 22.54
C TYR A 234 10.70 4.98 23.11
N LYS A 235 10.59 4.97 24.44
CA LYS A 235 9.36 4.58 25.13
C LYS A 235 8.47 5.81 25.27
N ILE A 236 7.29 5.70 24.66
CA ILE A 236 6.28 6.74 24.65
C ILE A 236 5.20 6.33 25.63
N THR A 237 4.91 7.16 26.63
CA THR A 237 3.82 6.96 27.59
C THR A 237 2.72 7.98 27.33
N PHE A 238 1.48 7.51 27.29
CA PHE A 238 0.30 8.34 27.07
C PHE A 238 -0.40 8.70 28.40
N ASN A 239 -1.29 9.70 28.35
CA ASN A 239 -2.03 10.20 29.51
C ASN A 239 -2.95 9.14 30.14
N ASP A 240 -3.30 8.09 29.42
CA ASP A 240 -4.03 6.92 29.92
C ASP A 240 -3.12 5.85 30.56
N LYS A 241 -1.82 6.13 30.68
CA LYS A 241 -0.75 5.28 31.22
C LYS A 241 -0.39 4.08 30.37
N THR A 242 -0.90 3.97 29.17
CA THR A 242 -0.42 3.00 28.19
C THR A 242 0.90 3.45 27.59
N SER A 243 1.69 2.53 27.07
CA SER A 243 2.98 2.86 26.44
C SER A 243 3.28 2.02 25.21
N ILE A 244 4.07 2.57 24.30
CA ILE A 244 4.55 1.89 23.09
C ILE A 244 6.03 2.23 22.88
N VAL A 245 6.78 1.32 22.23
CA VAL A 245 8.18 1.56 21.85
C VAL A 245 8.24 1.81 20.35
N ALA A 246 8.78 2.97 19.97
CA ALA A 246 8.83 3.43 18.58
C ALA A 246 10.19 4.02 18.23
N ASP A 247 10.49 4.04 16.95
CA ASP A 247 11.63 4.72 16.33
C ASP A 247 11.55 6.24 16.55
N PRO A 248 12.70 6.97 16.69
CA PRO A 248 12.72 8.43 16.69
C PRO A 248 11.95 9.07 15.52
N ASP A 249 12.04 8.45 14.34
CA ASP A 249 11.40 8.91 13.11
C ASP A 249 9.98 8.35 12.93
N HIS A 250 9.46 7.57 13.88
CA HIS A 250 8.12 7.01 13.78
C HIS A 250 7.06 8.11 13.65
N LEU A 251 6.21 7.99 12.63
CA LEU A 251 5.22 9.00 12.27
C LEU A 251 3.91 8.83 13.06
N TRP A 252 3.46 9.94 13.61
CA TRP A 252 2.21 10.05 14.36
C TRP A 252 1.31 11.07 13.69
N SER A 253 0.10 10.69 13.36
CA SER A 253 -0.95 11.66 13.01
C SER A 253 -1.53 12.22 14.30
N ILE A 254 -1.37 13.52 14.53
CA ILE A 254 -1.78 14.18 15.77
C ILE A 254 -2.61 15.43 15.50
N TYR A 255 -3.48 15.76 16.43
CA TYR A 255 -4.11 17.08 16.47
C TYR A 255 -3.19 18.05 17.21
N CYS A 256 -2.81 19.15 16.53
CA CYS A 256 -2.07 20.28 17.12
C CYS A 256 -3.03 21.42 17.34
N GLY A 257 -3.42 21.76 18.59
CA GLY A 257 -4.29 22.91 18.83
C GLY A 257 -5.09 22.91 20.12
N GLN A 258 -5.84 23.99 20.36
CA GLN A 258 -6.61 24.22 21.57
C GLN A 258 -7.82 23.27 21.70
N ARG A 259 -8.18 22.92 22.94
CA ARG A 259 -9.42 22.21 23.26
C ARG A 259 -10.63 22.87 22.58
N GLY A 260 -11.35 22.12 21.79
CA GLY A 260 -12.77 22.34 21.47
C GLY A 260 -13.11 23.04 20.15
N LYS A 261 -12.19 23.74 19.45
CA LYS A 261 -12.51 24.48 18.21
C LYS A 261 -11.61 24.24 16.98
N GLN A 262 -10.56 23.46 17.10
CA GLN A 262 -9.62 23.17 15.99
C GLN A 262 -9.14 21.71 15.99
N ARG A 263 -10.09 20.76 16.14
CA ARG A 263 -9.81 19.32 15.95
C ARG A 263 -9.77 18.89 14.47
N ASP A 264 -9.88 19.84 13.55
CA ASP A 264 -10.05 19.52 12.13
C ASP A 264 -8.74 19.33 11.36
N ASN A 265 -7.58 19.59 11.98
CA ASN A 265 -6.29 19.48 11.32
C ASN A 265 -5.43 18.38 11.97
N LEU A 266 -5.43 17.17 11.37
CA LEU A 266 -4.41 16.17 11.63
C LEU A 266 -3.10 16.62 10.99
N VAL A 267 -2.03 16.64 11.79
CA VAL A 267 -0.66 16.92 11.34
C VAL A 267 0.17 15.67 11.60
N THR A 268 0.95 15.25 10.64
CA THR A 268 1.86 14.12 10.80
C THR A 268 3.23 14.61 11.27
N LEU A 269 3.68 14.15 12.44
CA LEU A 269 4.97 14.47 13.04
C LEU A 269 5.71 13.21 13.46
N THR A 270 7.05 13.26 13.48
CA THR A 270 7.86 12.17 14.03
C THR A 270 7.86 12.18 15.56
N THR A 271 8.25 11.06 16.17
CA THR A 271 8.48 10.98 17.62
C THR A 271 9.43 12.09 18.10
N GLN A 272 10.53 12.30 17.37
CA GLN A 272 11.52 13.33 17.69
C GLN A 272 10.92 14.74 17.57
N GLN A 273 10.16 15.03 16.50
CA GLN A 273 9.51 16.33 16.32
C GLN A 273 8.52 16.66 17.43
N ILE A 274 7.78 15.66 17.91
CA ILE A 274 6.88 15.84 19.05
C ILE A 274 7.65 16.16 20.31
N LEU A 275 8.79 15.48 20.53
CA LEU A 275 9.68 15.74 21.66
C LEU A 275 10.28 17.16 21.62
N ASP A 276 10.81 17.58 20.45
CA ASP A 276 11.46 18.90 20.25
C ASP A 276 10.46 20.06 20.43
N ARG A 277 9.21 19.89 19.99
CA ARG A 277 8.13 20.87 20.20
C ARG A 277 7.69 20.97 21.66
N GLY A 278 8.11 20.03 22.50
CA GLY A 278 7.67 19.85 23.86
C GLY A 278 6.21 19.37 23.96
N LEU A 279 5.93 18.54 24.96
CA LEU A 279 4.65 17.83 25.11
C LEU A 279 3.55 18.73 25.70
N PHE A 280 3.93 19.78 26.43
CA PHE A 280 2.99 20.62 27.17
C PHE A 280 3.15 22.11 26.83
N ARG A 281 2.06 22.82 26.98
CA ARG A 281 2.01 24.28 27.00
C ARG A 281 1.56 24.70 28.41
N ASP A 282 2.31 25.59 29.05
CA ASP A 282 1.90 26.17 30.31
C ASP A 282 0.80 27.22 30.07
N ARG A 283 -0.34 27.02 30.69
CA ARG A 283 -1.43 27.98 30.77
C ARG A 283 -1.73 28.22 32.22
N VAL A 284 -1.98 29.45 32.62
CA VAL A 284 -2.20 29.88 34.00
C VAL A 284 -2.80 28.77 34.86
N GLY A 285 -1.93 28.06 35.62
CA GLY A 285 -2.30 26.99 36.56
C GLY A 285 -2.59 25.59 35.98
N HIS A 286 -2.50 25.36 34.64
CA HIS A 286 -2.75 24.05 34.06
C HIS A 286 -1.79 23.72 32.90
N LYS A 287 -1.31 22.47 32.87
CA LYS A 287 -0.58 21.91 31.70
C LYS A 287 -1.57 21.48 30.62
N GLU A 288 -1.41 21.98 29.41
CA GLU A 288 -2.20 21.60 28.24
C GLU A 288 -1.35 20.75 27.30
N TYR A 289 -1.87 19.60 26.86
CA TYR A 289 -1.20 18.73 25.91
C TYR A 289 -1.13 19.36 24.52
N LYS A 290 0.04 19.37 23.88
CA LYS A 290 0.26 19.89 22.53
C LYS A 290 0.05 18.84 21.44
N ALA A 291 0.25 17.54 21.75
CA ALA A 291 0.15 16.43 20.82
C ALA A 291 -0.95 15.46 21.30
N ILE A 292 -2.02 15.35 20.51
CA ILE A 292 -3.19 14.52 20.81
C ILE A 292 -3.38 13.54 19.65
N LEU A 293 -3.46 12.24 19.94
CA LEU A 293 -3.72 11.21 18.95
C LEU A 293 -5.21 11.16 18.56
N PRO A 294 -5.53 10.82 17.30
CA PRO A 294 -6.87 10.38 16.94
C PRO A 294 -7.19 9.09 17.69
N LEU A 295 -8.44 8.93 18.10
CA LEU A 295 -8.91 7.67 18.65
C LEU A 295 -9.34 6.75 17.52
N VAL A 296 -9.26 5.43 17.79
CA VAL A 296 -9.89 4.42 16.93
C VAL A 296 -11.42 4.57 17.04
N GLU A 297 -12.12 4.39 15.95
CA GLU A 297 -13.58 4.22 15.97
C GLU A 297 -13.92 2.84 16.54
N PRO A 298 -15.15 2.62 17.02
CA PRO A 298 -15.53 1.33 17.59
C PRO A 298 -15.16 0.17 16.65
N VAL A 299 -14.35 -0.76 17.16
CA VAL A 299 -13.89 -1.89 16.35
C VAL A 299 -15.06 -2.76 15.91
N GLN A 300 -15.12 -3.08 14.63
CA GLN A 300 -16.13 -3.94 14.05
C GLN A 300 -15.61 -5.38 14.02
N TYR A 301 -16.20 -6.24 14.85
CA TYR A 301 -15.99 -7.68 14.78
C TYR A 301 -17.23 -8.34 14.19
N ASP A 302 -17.05 -9.53 13.63
CA ASP A 302 -18.14 -10.31 13.07
C ASP A 302 -19.15 -10.73 14.15
N GLU A 303 -20.40 -10.91 13.75
CA GLU A 303 -21.40 -11.50 14.64
C GLU A 303 -21.06 -12.95 14.93
N VAL A 304 -21.04 -13.29 16.22
CA VAL A 304 -20.84 -14.64 16.72
C VAL A 304 -21.96 -15.01 17.68
N ASP A 305 -22.37 -16.27 17.63
CA ASP A 305 -23.34 -16.80 18.59
C ASP A 305 -22.71 -16.85 19.99
N LEU A 306 -23.21 -16.02 20.88
CA LEU A 306 -22.72 -15.95 22.26
C LEU A 306 -23.48 -16.94 23.14
N PRO A 307 -22.77 -17.75 23.97
CA PRO A 307 -23.40 -18.78 24.81
C PRO A 307 -24.34 -18.23 25.88
N LEU A 308 -24.17 -16.97 26.28
CA LEU A 308 -25.03 -16.28 27.24
C LEU A 308 -25.16 -14.81 26.83
N GLU A 309 -26.28 -14.20 27.15
CA GLU A 309 -26.58 -12.81 26.89
C GLU A 309 -25.51 -11.88 27.51
N PRO A 310 -24.96 -10.90 26.77
CA PRO A 310 -23.76 -10.13 27.15
C PRO A 310 -23.91 -9.30 28.45
N TYR A 311 -25.03 -8.62 28.67
CA TYR A 311 -25.25 -7.87 29.92
C TYR A 311 -25.20 -8.79 31.14
N THR A 312 -25.83 -9.95 31.02
CA THR A 312 -25.88 -10.95 32.11
C THR A 312 -24.50 -11.45 32.45
N ILE A 313 -23.66 -11.77 31.46
CA ILE A 313 -22.28 -12.21 31.73
C ILE A 313 -21.50 -11.07 32.44
N GLY A 314 -21.65 -9.80 32.00
CA GLY A 314 -21.06 -8.66 32.67
C GLY A 314 -21.50 -8.52 34.13
N ALA A 315 -22.80 -8.59 34.40
CA ALA A 315 -23.36 -8.53 35.75
C ALA A 315 -22.88 -9.69 36.65
N LEU A 316 -22.74 -10.90 36.10
CA LEU A 316 -22.22 -12.06 36.83
C LEU A 316 -20.71 -11.99 37.05
N ILE A 317 -19.94 -11.40 36.17
CA ILE A 317 -18.51 -11.14 36.40
C ILE A 317 -18.34 -10.15 37.57
N GLY A 318 -19.14 -9.08 37.66
CA GLY A 318 -19.18 -8.19 38.81
C GLY A 318 -19.61 -8.92 40.08
N ASP A 319 -20.90 -9.12 40.22
CA ASP A 319 -21.54 -9.56 41.46
C ASP A 319 -21.95 -11.05 41.50
N GLY A 320 -21.54 -11.85 40.53
CA GLY A 320 -21.85 -13.27 40.47
C GLY A 320 -20.93 -14.15 41.35
N SER A 321 -21.40 -15.34 41.71
CA SER A 321 -20.61 -16.42 42.31
C SER A 321 -20.86 -17.71 41.53
N TYR A 322 -19.79 -18.31 40.99
CA TYR A 322 -19.85 -19.48 40.08
C TYR A 322 -18.58 -20.34 40.12
N SER A 323 -18.11 -20.66 41.36
CA SER A 323 -16.94 -21.54 41.50
C SER A 323 -17.22 -22.97 41.08
N LEU A 324 -16.18 -23.75 40.75
CA LEU A 324 -16.30 -25.19 40.45
C LEU A 324 -16.98 -26.03 41.55
N LYS A 325 -16.90 -25.55 42.80
CA LYS A 325 -17.51 -26.19 43.97
C LYS A 325 -18.98 -25.79 44.19
N SER A 326 -19.46 -24.77 43.46
CA SER A 326 -20.84 -24.30 43.54
C SER A 326 -21.77 -25.22 42.74
N TRP A 327 -23.02 -25.38 43.21
CA TRP A 327 -24.08 -26.12 42.52
C TRP A 327 -24.90 -25.21 41.60
N ASP A 328 -24.93 -23.91 41.91
CA ASP A 328 -25.65 -22.89 41.16
C ASP A 328 -24.75 -21.67 40.86
N VAL A 329 -25.10 -20.92 39.82
CA VAL A 329 -24.65 -19.56 39.63
C VAL A 329 -25.54 -18.64 40.45
N THR A 330 -24.94 -17.78 41.28
CA THR A 330 -25.70 -16.83 42.08
C THR A 330 -25.30 -15.39 41.78
N LEU A 331 -26.27 -14.49 41.67
CA LEU A 331 -26.08 -13.06 41.66
C LEU A 331 -26.30 -12.48 43.07
N SER A 332 -25.40 -11.67 43.58
CA SER A 332 -25.45 -11.09 44.95
C SER A 332 -25.39 -9.58 44.85
N ASN A 333 -26.55 -8.91 44.82
CA ASN A 333 -26.63 -7.46 44.76
C ASN A 333 -27.88 -7.00 45.50
N ASN A 334 -27.82 -5.82 46.19
CA ASN A 334 -28.95 -5.27 46.90
C ASN A 334 -29.90 -4.46 45.97
N ASP A 335 -29.46 -4.21 44.73
CA ASP A 335 -30.23 -3.50 43.72
C ASP A 335 -31.14 -4.47 42.96
N GLU A 336 -32.46 -4.38 43.21
CA GLU A 336 -33.45 -5.26 42.58
C GLU A 336 -33.58 -5.00 41.06
N GLU A 337 -33.25 -3.78 40.60
CA GLU A 337 -33.28 -3.45 39.18
C GLU A 337 -32.29 -4.28 38.38
N ILE A 338 -31.07 -4.52 38.90
CA ILE A 338 -30.09 -5.44 38.28
C ILE A 338 -30.63 -6.84 38.18
N ALA A 339 -31.21 -7.38 39.25
CA ALA A 339 -31.82 -8.71 39.24
C ALA A 339 -32.97 -8.84 38.23
N THR A 340 -33.77 -7.81 38.12
CA THR A 340 -34.86 -7.71 37.12
C THR A 340 -34.31 -7.68 35.69
N LEU A 341 -33.28 -6.87 35.41
CA LEU A 341 -32.62 -6.80 34.12
C LEU A 341 -32.03 -8.15 33.74
N VAL A 342 -31.32 -8.83 34.63
CA VAL A 342 -30.76 -10.17 34.39
C VAL A 342 -31.87 -11.18 34.13
N SER A 343 -32.93 -11.20 34.96
CA SER A 343 -34.06 -12.13 34.81
C SER A 343 -34.79 -11.97 33.49
N SER A 344 -35.03 -10.73 33.05
CA SER A 344 -35.71 -10.43 31.78
C SER A 344 -34.91 -10.88 30.55
N ARG A 345 -33.56 -10.89 30.66
CA ARG A 345 -32.66 -11.30 29.59
C ARG A 345 -32.33 -12.82 29.59
N LEU A 346 -32.81 -13.55 30.58
CA LEU A 346 -32.63 -14.98 30.72
C LEU A 346 -33.98 -15.72 30.80
N PRO A 347 -34.88 -15.64 29.84
CA PRO A 347 -36.22 -16.23 29.95
C PRO A 347 -36.21 -17.75 30.05
N GLU A 348 -35.18 -18.43 29.59
CA GLU A 348 -34.98 -19.86 29.64
C GLU A 348 -34.42 -20.37 30.99
N TYR A 349 -33.96 -19.48 31.87
CA TYR A 349 -33.39 -19.84 33.17
C TYR A 349 -34.27 -19.32 34.31
N ARG A 350 -34.59 -20.23 35.26
CA ARG A 350 -35.34 -19.84 36.43
C ARG A 350 -34.44 -19.15 37.45
N MET A 351 -34.70 -17.88 37.74
CA MET A 351 -34.04 -17.07 38.76
C MET A 351 -34.90 -17.02 40.03
N VAL A 352 -34.33 -17.39 41.20
CA VAL A 352 -35.05 -17.46 42.46
C VAL A 352 -34.28 -16.72 43.54
N GLU A 353 -34.94 -15.81 44.24
CA GLU A 353 -34.37 -15.14 45.41
C GLU A 353 -34.21 -16.11 46.55
N ARG A 354 -32.99 -16.14 47.13
CA ARG A 354 -32.73 -16.91 48.37
C ARG A 354 -33.22 -16.14 49.59
N LYS A 355 -33.51 -16.83 50.71
CA LYS A 355 -33.92 -16.19 51.96
C LYS A 355 -32.99 -15.03 52.32
N PRO A 356 -33.54 -13.89 52.82
CA PRO A 356 -32.76 -12.69 53.10
C PRO A 356 -31.60 -12.95 54.08
N GLY A 357 -30.39 -12.50 53.72
CA GLY A 357 -29.23 -12.42 54.58
C GLY A 357 -28.79 -10.94 54.69
N THR A 358 -27.49 -10.71 54.90
CA THR A 358 -26.88 -9.36 54.87
C THR A 358 -26.89 -8.69 53.48
N SER A 359 -27.04 -9.49 52.41
CA SER A 359 -27.23 -9.04 51.02
C SER A 359 -28.22 -9.95 50.31
N ARG A 360 -29.01 -9.37 49.39
CA ARG A 360 -29.95 -10.10 48.55
C ARG A 360 -29.16 -11.01 47.58
N ARG A 361 -29.64 -12.25 47.39
CA ARG A 361 -29.00 -13.25 46.51
C ARG A 361 -30.05 -13.96 45.66
N TRP A 362 -29.75 -14.14 44.40
CA TRP A 362 -30.59 -14.87 43.46
C TRP A 362 -29.82 -16.05 42.88
N SER A 363 -30.36 -17.26 42.97
CA SER A 363 -29.86 -18.45 42.31
C SER A 363 -30.44 -18.57 40.93
N ILE A 364 -29.58 -18.77 39.96
CA ILE A 364 -29.94 -18.97 38.54
C ILE A 364 -29.77 -20.47 38.26
N HIS A 365 -30.93 -21.18 38.25
CA HIS A 365 -30.92 -22.63 38.15
C HIS A 365 -30.46 -23.10 36.77
N LYS A 366 -29.68 -24.20 36.72
CA LYS A 366 -29.12 -24.83 35.51
C LYS A 366 -28.01 -24.03 34.80
N LEU A 367 -27.79 -22.75 35.11
CA LEU A 367 -26.79 -21.93 34.44
C LEU A 367 -25.37 -22.44 34.74
N HIS A 368 -25.14 -23.09 35.90
CA HIS A 368 -23.82 -23.59 36.26
C HIS A 368 -23.27 -24.65 35.27
N ARG A 369 -24.15 -25.39 34.58
CA ARG A 369 -23.75 -26.33 33.55
C ARG A 369 -23.07 -25.58 32.37
N LEU A 370 -23.67 -24.52 31.88
CA LEU A 370 -23.10 -23.68 30.81
C LEU A 370 -21.71 -23.13 31.21
N PHE A 371 -21.56 -22.64 32.45
CA PHE A 371 -20.29 -22.15 32.95
C PHE A 371 -19.20 -23.19 33.00
N ARG A 372 -19.55 -24.45 33.36
CA ARG A 372 -18.62 -25.60 33.35
C ARG A 372 -18.21 -25.99 31.95
N GLU A 373 -19.16 -26.11 31.04
CA GLU A 373 -18.93 -26.52 29.65
C GLU A 373 -18.03 -25.52 28.92
N ASN A 374 -18.13 -24.22 29.24
CA ASN A 374 -17.30 -23.17 28.66
C ASN A 374 -16.03 -22.86 29.49
N GLY A 375 -15.77 -23.53 30.58
CA GLY A 375 -14.59 -23.30 31.42
C GLY A 375 -14.60 -21.96 32.18
N TRP A 376 -15.77 -21.35 32.40
CA TRP A 376 -15.90 -20.02 33.02
C TRP A 376 -16.03 -20.06 34.56
N CYS A 377 -16.07 -21.22 35.14
CA CYS A 377 -16.11 -21.33 36.59
C CYS A 377 -14.86 -20.74 37.23
N ALA A 378 -15.03 -19.74 38.09
CA ALA A 378 -13.93 -19.03 38.72
C ALA A 378 -14.27 -18.56 40.13
N ILE A 379 -13.24 -18.38 40.97
CA ILE A 379 -13.34 -17.64 42.23
C ILE A 379 -13.08 -16.14 41.95
N ARG A 380 -13.32 -15.28 42.92
CA ARG A 380 -13.24 -13.84 42.77
C ARG A 380 -11.92 -13.35 42.17
N SER A 381 -10.77 -13.90 42.58
CA SER A 381 -9.44 -13.52 42.08
C SER A 381 -9.18 -13.93 40.62
N ASP A 382 -9.91 -14.92 40.12
CA ASP A 382 -9.64 -15.56 38.83
C ASP A 382 -10.68 -15.24 37.77
N LYS A 383 -11.70 -14.44 38.12
CA LYS A 383 -12.73 -14.00 37.17
C LYS A 383 -12.09 -13.28 35.99
N ARG A 384 -12.54 -13.61 34.79
CA ARG A 384 -12.08 -13.03 33.52
C ARG A 384 -13.29 -12.79 32.64
N ILE A 385 -13.17 -11.80 31.73
CA ILE A 385 -14.07 -11.70 30.59
C ILE A 385 -13.67 -12.80 29.61
N PRO A 386 -14.61 -13.72 29.23
CA PRO A 386 -14.28 -14.72 28.21
C PRO A 386 -13.93 -14.08 26.86
N GLU A 387 -12.92 -14.63 26.20
CA GLU A 387 -12.34 -14.04 24.98
C GLU A 387 -13.38 -13.81 23.87
N ILE A 388 -14.33 -14.74 23.71
CA ILE A 388 -15.42 -14.63 22.73
C ILE A 388 -16.25 -13.33 22.90
N TYR A 389 -16.35 -12.79 24.10
CA TYR A 389 -17.05 -11.52 24.34
C TYR A 389 -16.17 -10.29 24.06
N MET A 390 -14.83 -10.44 24.15
CA MET A 390 -13.90 -9.34 23.82
C MET A 390 -13.86 -9.05 22.33
N THR A 391 -14.12 -10.05 21.48
CA THR A 391 -14.16 -9.97 20.02
C THR A 391 -15.58 -10.10 19.45
N ALA A 392 -16.61 -9.91 20.26
CA ALA A 392 -18.01 -9.88 19.80
C ALA A 392 -18.34 -8.55 19.09
N HIS A 393 -19.46 -8.53 18.36
CA HIS A 393 -19.95 -7.31 17.70
C HIS A 393 -20.19 -6.16 18.70
N TYR A 394 -20.27 -4.95 18.19
CA TYR A 394 -20.29 -3.70 19.00
C TYR A 394 -21.31 -3.73 20.14
N GLU A 395 -22.60 -4.01 19.82
CA GLU A 395 -23.68 -4.00 20.82
C GLU A 395 -23.48 -5.01 21.94
N ALA A 396 -22.96 -6.20 21.62
CA ALA A 396 -22.67 -7.22 22.61
C ALA A 396 -21.57 -6.77 23.59
N ARG A 397 -20.50 -6.14 23.08
CA ARG A 397 -19.43 -5.60 23.94
C ARG A 397 -19.93 -4.42 24.80
N LEU A 398 -20.81 -3.57 24.26
CA LEU A 398 -21.41 -2.47 25.00
C LEU A 398 -22.34 -3.00 26.12
N GLU A 399 -23.21 -3.98 25.84
CA GLU A 399 -24.06 -4.61 26.86
C GLU A 399 -23.24 -5.35 27.93
N LEU A 400 -22.15 -6.03 27.53
CA LEU A 400 -21.21 -6.60 28.50
C LEU A 400 -20.62 -5.53 29.44
N LEU A 401 -20.17 -4.39 28.87
CA LEU A 401 -19.68 -3.28 29.66
C LEU A 401 -20.75 -2.72 30.59
N ARG A 402 -21.99 -2.56 30.12
CA ARG A 402 -23.11 -2.10 30.93
C ARG A 402 -23.38 -3.01 32.12
N GLY A 403 -23.33 -4.34 31.94
CA GLY A 403 -23.48 -5.28 33.03
C GLY A 403 -22.38 -5.17 34.10
N LEU A 404 -21.13 -4.99 33.68
CA LEU A 404 -19.98 -4.73 34.56
C LEU A 404 -20.13 -3.40 35.32
N MET A 405 -20.54 -2.34 34.61
CA MET A 405 -20.64 -1.01 35.15
C MET A 405 -21.87 -0.80 36.05
N ASP A 406 -22.95 -1.50 35.79
CA ASP A 406 -24.12 -1.49 36.65
C ASP A 406 -23.86 -2.16 38.00
N THR A 407 -22.97 -3.16 38.06
CA THR A 407 -22.55 -3.81 39.32
C THR A 407 -21.40 -3.03 39.98
N ASP A 408 -20.17 -3.16 39.50
CA ASP A 408 -18.95 -2.64 40.14
C ASP A 408 -18.56 -1.21 39.66
N GLY A 409 -19.36 -0.60 38.78
CA GLY A 409 -19.13 0.76 38.28
C GLY A 409 -19.76 1.85 39.13
N HIS A 410 -19.15 3.03 39.09
CA HIS A 410 -19.65 4.25 39.71
C HIS A 410 -19.71 5.39 38.70
N SER A 411 -20.83 6.06 38.63
CA SER A 411 -21.05 7.31 37.89
C SER A 411 -20.81 8.49 38.82
N GLY A 412 -19.70 9.22 38.64
CA GLY A 412 -19.42 10.44 39.41
C GLY A 412 -20.20 11.65 38.91
N ASN A 413 -20.35 12.69 39.75
CA ASN A 413 -20.94 13.98 39.33
C ASN A 413 -20.06 14.59 38.20
N GLY A 414 -20.47 14.43 36.98
CA GLY A 414 -19.78 14.86 35.77
C GLY A 414 -19.20 13.70 34.95
N SER A 415 -18.43 13.93 33.95
CA SER A 415 -18.02 13.09 32.84
C SER A 415 -17.08 11.89 33.13
N ARG A 416 -16.97 11.39 34.37
CA ARG A 416 -16.09 10.27 34.71
C ARG A 416 -16.90 9.09 35.23
N ALA A 417 -16.78 7.96 34.56
CA ALA A 417 -17.18 6.68 35.12
C ALA A 417 -15.94 5.96 35.65
N THR A 418 -16.07 5.21 36.74
CA THR A 418 -15.00 4.41 37.32
C THR A 418 -15.50 3.00 37.58
N PHE A 419 -14.63 2.03 37.36
CA PHE A 419 -14.84 0.63 37.70
C PHE A 419 -13.76 0.21 38.71
N SER A 420 -14.15 -0.36 39.85
CA SER A 420 -13.21 -0.67 40.93
C SER A 420 -13.12 -2.18 41.15
N GLN A 421 -11.92 -2.77 41.09
CA GLN A 421 -11.74 -4.20 41.20
C GLN A 421 -10.42 -4.56 41.90
N SER A 422 -10.40 -5.67 42.68
CA SER A 422 -9.17 -6.20 43.26
C SER A 422 -8.42 -7.19 42.34
N ASN A 423 -9.02 -7.56 41.22
CA ASN A 423 -8.44 -8.42 40.20
C ASN A 423 -7.82 -7.56 39.11
N GLU A 424 -6.48 -7.48 39.08
CA GLU A 424 -5.71 -6.67 38.13
C GLU A 424 -6.02 -7.01 36.67
N VAL A 425 -6.08 -8.32 36.36
CA VAL A 425 -6.30 -8.76 34.98
C VAL A 425 -7.70 -8.38 34.52
N LEU A 426 -8.72 -8.50 35.38
CA LEU A 426 -10.07 -8.06 35.04
C LEU A 426 -10.14 -6.54 34.83
N ALA A 427 -9.41 -5.76 35.66
CA ALA A 427 -9.34 -4.30 35.47
C ALA A 427 -8.72 -3.94 34.11
N HIS A 428 -7.66 -4.64 33.68
CA HIS A 428 -7.06 -4.45 32.34
C HIS A 428 -7.99 -4.89 31.21
N GLN A 429 -8.71 -6.01 31.35
CA GLN A 429 -9.69 -6.45 30.36
C GLN A 429 -10.84 -5.44 30.20
N VAL A 430 -11.32 -4.85 31.31
CA VAL A 430 -12.35 -3.78 31.23
C VAL A 430 -11.79 -2.55 30.52
N ALA A 431 -10.53 -2.16 30.77
CA ALA A 431 -9.92 -1.05 30.07
C ALA A 431 -9.76 -1.33 28.55
N GLU A 432 -9.41 -2.57 28.20
CA GLU A 432 -9.32 -3.02 26.80
C GLU A 432 -10.71 -3.01 26.12
N LEU A 433 -11.72 -3.53 26.80
CA LEU A 433 -13.12 -3.49 26.33
C LEU A 433 -13.56 -2.08 26.01
N VAL A 434 -13.30 -1.12 26.91
CA VAL A 434 -13.61 0.31 26.70
C VAL A 434 -12.91 0.87 25.48
N ARG A 435 -11.61 0.58 25.29
CA ARG A 435 -10.83 1.06 24.13
C ARG A 435 -11.34 0.45 22.84
N SER A 436 -11.73 -0.82 22.84
CA SER A 436 -12.32 -1.49 21.66
C SER A 436 -13.67 -0.88 21.23
N LEU A 437 -14.37 -0.21 22.15
CA LEU A 437 -15.60 0.55 21.90
C LEU A 437 -15.33 2.00 21.47
N GLY A 438 -14.09 2.36 21.14
CA GLY A 438 -13.70 3.73 20.77
C GLY A 438 -13.53 4.65 21.99
N GLY A 439 -13.52 4.10 23.19
CA GLY A 439 -13.37 4.84 24.45
C GLY A 439 -11.92 5.05 24.86
N VAL A 440 -11.74 5.72 26.00
CA VAL A 440 -10.44 5.88 26.67
C VAL A 440 -10.54 5.35 28.08
N ALA A 441 -9.60 4.54 28.50
CA ALA A 441 -9.56 3.96 29.85
C ALA A 441 -8.16 4.07 30.44
N LYS A 442 -8.09 4.45 31.71
CA LYS A 442 -6.87 4.54 32.52
C LYS A 442 -6.98 3.63 33.72
N VAL A 443 -6.06 2.67 33.84
CA VAL A 443 -5.95 1.80 35.02
C VAL A 443 -4.98 2.43 36.01
N THR A 444 -5.37 2.51 37.29
CA THR A 444 -4.50 2.99 38.36
C THR A 444 -4.69 2.12 39.60
N GLU A 445 -3.60 1.78 40.28
CA GLU A 445 -3.68 1.17 41.60
C GLU A 445 -4.08 2.21 42.66
N CYS A 446 -4.94 1.81 43.59
CA CYS A 446 -5.43 2.72 44.61
C CYS A 446 -4.36 2.97 45.69
N ASN A 447 -3.94 4.21 45.87
CA ASN A 447 -2.93 4.60 46.85
C ASN A 447 -3.35 4.33 48.31
N THR A 448 -4.65 4.26 48.59
CA THR A 448 -5.18 4.08 49.95
C THR A 448 -5.48 2.61 50.30
N ARG A 449 -5.54 1.75 49.28
CA ARG A 449 -5.81 0.31 49.44
C ARG A 449 -4.96 -0.46 48.43
N SER A 450 -3.80 -0.98 48.89
CA SER A 450 -2.92 -1.83 48.05
C SER A 450 -3.68 -3.02 47.47
N GLY A 451 -3.43 -3.35 46.22
CA GLY A 451 -4.09 -4.46 45.49
C GLY A 451 -5.53 -4.15 45.07
N GLN A 452 -5.95 -2.90 45.09
CA GLN A 452 -7.20 -2.45 44.45
C GLN A 452 -6.92 -1.58 43.24
N TYR A 453 -7.49 -1.93 42.10
CA TYR A 453 -7.33 -1.25 40.82
C TYR A 453 -8.60 -0.45 40.50
N VAL A 454 -8.40 0.76 40.02
CA VAL A 454 -9.50 1.64 39.56
C VAL A 454 -9.29 1.91 38.07
N VAL A 455 -10.27 1.52 37.28
CA VAL A 455 -10.36 1.87 35.85
C VAL A 455 -11.18 3.14 35.75
N THR A 456 -10.55 4.27 35.41
CA THR A 456 -11.26 5.50 35.05
C THR A 456 -11.50 5.48 33.54
N LEU A 457 -12.76 5.61 33.12
CA LEU A 457 -13.14 5.38 31.74
C LEU A 457 -14.07 6.47 31.19
N TRP A 458 -14.04 6.60 29.87
CA TRP A 458 -14.95 7.38 29.03
C TRP A 458 -15.31 6.57 27.81
N THR A 459 -16.58 6.55 27.45
CA THR A 459 -17.13 5.85 26.30
C THR A 459 -17.96 6.80 25.44
N PRO A 460 -18.03 6.60 24.11
CA PRO A 460 -18.93 7.34 23.24
C PRO A 460 -20.39 7.19 23.69
N ASP A 461 -20.79 5.95 23.94
CA ASP A 461 -22.11 5.61 24.42
C ASP A 461 -22.16 5.45 25.94
N ASN A 462 -23.35 5.57 26.51
CA ASN A 462 -23.55 5.46 27.94
C ASN A 462 -23.25 4.02 28.42
N PRO A 463 -22.29 3.82 29.37
CA PRO A 463 -21.88 2.52 29.85
C PRO A 463 -22.78 1.98 30.96
N PHE A 464 -23.96 2.53 31.20
CA PHE A 464 -24.91 2.13 32.24
C PHE A 464 -26.31 1.90 31.67
N ASN A 465 -27.00 0.86 32.15
CA ASN A 465 -28.43 0.67 31.92
C ASN A 465 -29.26 1.18 33.10
N LEU A 466 -28.71 1.17 34.34
CA LEU A 466 -29.42 1.69 35.51
C LEU A 466 -29.65 3.18 35.39
N GLU A 467 -30.93 3.63 35.42
CA GLU A 467 -31.32 5.01 35.23
C GLU A 467 -30.62 5.97 36.20
N ARG A 468 -30.47 5.60 37.47
CA ARG A 468 -29.78 6.40 38.49
C ARG A 468 -28.28 6.60 38.23
N LYS A 469 -27.62 5.71 37.47
CA LYS A 469 -26.20 5.84 37.01
C LYS A 469 -26.14 6.50 35.65
N SER A 470 -27.01 6.10 34.75
CA SER A 470 -27.13 6.57 33.39
C SER A 470 -27.43 8.09 33.32
N SER A 471 -28.36 8.56 34.09
CA SER A 471 -28.76 10.00 34.12
C SER A 471 -27.66 10.94 34.63
N THR A 472 -26.72 10.43 35.43
CA THR A 472 -25.58 11.21 35.95
C THR A 472 -24.34 11.16 35.09
N TYR A 473 -24.30 10.24 34.14
CA TYR A 473 -23.17 10.12 33.20
C TYR A 473 -23.32 11.14 32.05
N ASN A 474 -22.30 11.97 31.88
CA ASN A 474 -22.25 12.94 30.79
C ASN A 474 -20.93 12.77 30.04
N SER A 475 -21.00 12.27 28.81
CA SER A 475 -19.82 12.06 27.97
C SER A 475 -19.17 13.41 27.61
N ARG A 476 -17.87 13.56 27.91
CA ARG A 476 -17.05 14.70 27.44
C ARG A 476 -16.12 14.25 26.34
N PRO A 477 -15.64 15.14 25.48
CA PRO A 477 -14.66 14.83 24.47
C PRO A 477 -13.43 14.15 25.10
N MET A 478 -13.17 12.92 24.69
CA MET A 478 -12.04 12.09 25.12
C MET A 478 -10.82 12.36 24.25
N PHE A 479 -9.63 12.10 24.76
CA PHE A 479 -8.40 12.19 23.97
C PHE A 479 -7.31 11.29 24.56
N LYS A 480 -6.43 10.82 23.67
CA LYS A 480 -5.17 10.15 24.00
C LYS A 480 -4.03 11.10 23.62
N ALA A 481 -3.13 11.41 24.56
CA ALA A 481 -2.09 12.41 24.37
C ALA A 481 -0.75 11.93 24.89
N PHE A 482 0.33 12.46 24.34
CA PHE A 482 1.70 12.16 24.75
C PHE A 482 1.98 12.77 26.13
N GLU A 483 2.29 11.92 27.13
CA GLU A 483 2.63 12.33 28.49
C GLU A 483 4.15 12.38 28.72
N SER A 484 4.89 11.34 28.26
CA SER A 484 6.35 11.35 28.23
C SER A 484 6.88 10.62 26.99
N ILE A 485 8.10 11.03 26.56
CA ILE A 485 8.90 10.36 25.52
C ILE A 485 10.29 10.25 26.11
N GLU A 486 10.75 9.02 26.39
CA GLU A 486 12.00 8.76 27.05
C GLU A 486 12.87 7.82 26.20
N PRO A 487 14.21 8.06 26.11
CA PRO A 487 15.09 7.12 25.44
C PRO A 487 14.92 5.71 26.01
N TRP A 488 14.90 4.72 25.12
CA TRP A 488 14.78 3.31 25.48
C TRP A 488 16.00 2.54 24.97
N GLN A 489 16.14 1.30 25.35
CA GLN A 489 17.20 0.44 24.83
C GLN A 489 17.07 0.24 23.32
N ASP A 490 18.18 -0.04 22.63
CA ASP A 490 18.14 -0.42 21.22
C ASP A 490 17.25 -1.65 21.05
N THR A 491 16.24 -1.54 20.17
CA THR A 491 15.15 -2.50 20.06
C THR A 491 15.01 -2.96 18.62
N GLU A 492 14.71 -4.24 18.41
CA GLU A 492 14.35 -4.74 17.09
C GLU A 492 12.97 -4.18 16.70
N MET A 493 12.92 -3.52 15.57
CA MET A 493 11.74 -2.83 15.09
C MET A 493 11.48 -3.16 13.62
N MET A 494 10.22 -3.07 13.20
CA MET A 494 9.82 -3.21 11.81
C MET A 494 8.71 -2.22 11.45
N CYS A 495 8.41 -2.10 10.15
CA CYS A 495 7.33 -1.30 9.62
C CYS A 495 6.40 -2.17 8.77
N ILE A 496 5.11 -1.86 8.78
CA ILE A 496 4.15 -2.42 7.84
C ILE A 496 3.48 -1.32 7.02
N SER A 497 2.97 -1.67 5.84
CA SER A 497 1.99 -0.87 5.11
C SER A 497 0.63 -1.57 5.12
N VAL A 498 -0.43 -0.77 5.05
CA VAL A 498 -1.81 -1.23 5.04
C VAL A 498 -2.59 -0.55 3.92
N ASP A 499 -3.64 -1.18 3.43
CA ASP A 499 -4.52 -0.66 2.38
C ASP A 499 -5.60 0.31 2.91
N ALA A 500 -5.56 0.67 4.20
CA ALA A 500 -6.47 1.67 4.77
C ALA A 500 -6.31 3.04 4.09
N GLU A 501 -7.44 3.71 3.81
CA GLU A 501 -7.47 5.00 3.09
C GLU A 501 -6.63 6.10 3.74
N ASP A 502 -6.70 6.20 5.08
CA ASP A 502 -5.92 7.14 5.86
C ASP A 502 -4.50 6.60 6.16
N SER A 503 -4.17 5.40 5.65
CA SER A 503 -2.93 4.68 5.94
C SER A 503 -2.66 4.50 7.44
N LEU A 504 -3.71 4.49 8.27
CA LEU A 504 -3.64 4.34 9.71
C LEU A 504 -4.07 2.94 10.12
N TYR A 505 -3.36 2.37 11.08
CA TYR A 505 -3.69 1.08 11.67
C TYR A 505 -3.54 1.12 13.19
N VAL A 506 -4.09 0.10 13.85
CA VAL A 506 -4.25 0.05 15.31
C VAL A 506 -3.27 -0.93 15.91
N THR A 507 -2.42 -0.42 16.80
CA THR A 507 -1.45 -1.21 17.58
C THR A 507 -1.94 -1.39 19.01
N GLN A 508 -1.08 -1.94 19.87
CA GLN A 508 -1.39 -2.20 21.28
C GLN A 508 -2.07 -1.02 21.97
N ASP A 509 -2.98 -1.31 22.86
CA ASP A 509 -3.79 -0.33 23.58
C ASP A 509 -4.58 0.61 22.65
N TYR A 510 -4.94 0.12 21.45
CA TYR A 510 -5.70 0.84 20.43
C TYR A 510 -5.06 2.18 20.02
N THR A 511 -3.72 2.16 19.82
CA THR A 511 -2.92 3.32 19.39
C THR A 511 -2.82 3.36 17.86
N VAL A 512 -3.12 4.49 17.23
CA VAL A 512 -3.20 4.70 15.77
C VAL A 512 -1.90 5.27 15.17
N THR A 513 -1.41 4.77 13.98
CA THR A 513 -0.15 5.17 13.31
C THR A 513 -0.20 5.15 11.77
N HIS A 514 0.79 5.70 10.98
CA HIS A 514 0.68 6.17 9.56
C HIS A 514 1.65 5.58 8.48
N ASN A 515 1.36 5.78 7.09
CA ASN A 515 2.17 5.39 5.88
C ASN A 515 2.33 6.49 4.76
N THR A 516 3.13 6.35 3.57
CA THR A 516 3.80 7.40 2.70
C THR A 516 3.22 7.74 1.29
N TRP A 517 3.64 8.93 0.58
CA TRP A 517 2.88 9.63 -0.50
C TRP A 517 3.64 10.16 -1.75
N ALA A 518 4.90 9.89 -2.03
CA ALA A 518 5.76 10.75 -2.89
C ALA A 518 5.56 10.71 -4.43
N THR A 519 4.95 9.68 -5.04
CA THR A 519 5.09 9.38 -6.48
C THR A 519 3.99 9.86 -7.41
N SER A 520 2.80 10.13 -6.90
CA SER A 520 1.64 10.56 -7.71
C SER A 520 1.77 12.00 -8.26
N TYR A 521 2.70 12.81 -7.72
CA TYR A 521 2.84 14.23 -8.11
C TYR A 521 3.34 14.41 -9.53
N LEU A 522 4.33 13.64 -9.99
CA LEU A 522 4.85 13.72 -11.37
C LEU A 522 3.76 13.41 -12.40
N ALA A 523 2.90 12.43 -12.12
CA ALA A 523 1.76 12.12 -12.98
C ALA A 523 0.76 13.28 -13.06
N CYS A 524 0.46 13.93 -11.93
CA CYS A 524 -0.44 15.08 -11.88
C CYS A 524 0.13 16.25 -12.69
N LYS A 525 1.44 16.53 -12.57
CA LYS A 525 2.09 17.60 -13.33
C LYS A 525 2.11 17.33 -14.83
N ALA A 526 2.40 16.09 -15.25
CA ALA A 526 2.32 15.72 -16.66
C ALA A 526 0.89 15.91 -17.21
N TRP A 527 -0.13 15.51 -16.44
CA TRP A 527 -1.52 15.68 -16.84
C TRP A 527 -1.95 17.15 -16.92
N GLU A 528 -1.55 18.00 -15.97
CA GLU A 528 -1.82 19.46 -16.01
C GLU A 528 -1.23 20.12 -17.25
N GLN A 529 -0.11 19.61 -17.77
CA GLN A 529 0.52 20.05 -19.01
C GLN A 529 -0.13 19.48 -20.28
N GLY A 530 -1.19 18.68 -20.16
CA GLY A 530 -1.97 18.15 -21.29
C GLY A 530 -1.55 16.77 -21.76
N PHE A 531 -0.64 16.08 -21.07
CA PHE A 531 -0.27 14.69 -21.36
C PHE A 531 -1.24 13.70 -20.73
N LYS A 532 -1.23 12.48 -21.22
CA LYS A 532 -2.03 11.35 -20.71
C LYS A 532 -1.14 10.39 -19.90
N PRO A 533 -0.98 10.58 -18.59
CA PRO A 533 -0.22 9.64 -17.77
C PRO A 533 -1.01 8.36 -17.50
N MET A 534 -0.29 7.25 -17.33
CA MET A 534 -0.78 5.98 -16.82
C MET A 534 0.04 5.58 -15.60
N ILE A 535 -0.61 5.42 -14.46
CA ILE A 535 0.01 4.86 -13.24
C ILE A 535 -0.40 3.39 -13.15
N VAL A 536 0.58 2.51 -12.98
CA VAL A 536 0.39 1.10 -12.63
C VAL A 536 0.81 0.96 -11.19
N SER A 537 -0.16 1.00 -10.28
CA SER A 537 0.07 0.88 -8.83
C SER A 537 -0.30 -0.53 -8.38
N LEU A 538 0.67 -1.22 -7.78
CA LEU A 538 0.50 -2.55 -7.21
C LEU A 538 0.45 -2.51 -5.67
N GLU A 539 0.73 -1.34 -5.08
CA GLU A 539 0.76 -1.13 -3.63
C GLU A 539 -0.59 -0.68 -3.08
N MET A 540 -1.36 0.08 -3.85
CA MET A 540 -2.55 0.77 -3.36
C MET A 540 -3.82 0.39 -4.13
N SER A 541 -4.98 0.46 -3.42
CA SER A 541 -6.27 0.34 -4.08
C SER A 541 -6.54 1.49 -5.06
N PRO A 542 -7.35 1.26 -6.11
CA PRO A 542 -7.70 2.30 -7.09
C PRO A 542 -8.34 3.53 -6.46
N GLU A 543 -9.22 3.32 -5.47
CA GLU A 543 -9.93 4.39 -4.78
C GLU A 543 -8.96 5.30 -4.02
N ASN A 544 -8.06 4.71 -3.26
CA ASN A 544 -7.06 5.44 -2.47
C ASN A 544 -6.10 6.24 -3.36
N MET A 545 -5.66 5.66 -4.47
CA MET A 545 -4.80 6.35 -5.41
C MET A 545 -5.57 7.50 -6.09
N ARG A 546 -6.84 7.30 -6.43
CA ARG A 546 -7.71 8.32 -7.02
C ARG A 546 -7.88 9.52 -6.09
N ASP A 547 -8.16 9.29 -4.80
CA ASP A 547 -8.36 10.36 -3.82
C ASP A 547 -7.06 11.17 -3.61
N ARG A 548 -5.89 10.51 -3.62
CA ARG A 548 -4.59 11.20 -3.64
C ARG A 548 -4.41 12.09 -4.86
N ILE A 549 -4.72 11.57 -6.04
CA ILE A 549 -4.63 12.32 -7.30
C ILE A 549 -5.58 13.52 -7.26
N TYR A 550 -6.82 13.35 -6.80
CA TYR A 550 -7.78 14.46 -6.69
C TYR A 550 -7.34 15.52 -5.67
N THR A 551 -6.76 15.12 -4.55
CA THR A 551 -6.17 16.05 -3.58
C THR A 551 -5.04 16.87 -4.20
N MET A 552 -4.13 16.24 -4.94
CA MET A 552 -3.02 16.93 -5.62
C MET A 552 -3.51 17.85 -6.73
N LEU A 553 -4.43 17.39 -7.58
CA LEU A 553 -5.02 18.18 -8.67
C LEU A 553 -5.90 19.32 -8.15
N GLY A 554 -6.47 19.17 -6.96
CA GLY A 554 -7.24 20.18 -6.24
C GLY A 554 -6.37 21.28 -5.64
N SER A 555 -5.08 21.00 -5.38
CA SER A 555 -4.06 21.97 -4.91
C SER A 555 -4.58 22.90 -3.80
N GLY A 556 -5.02 22.30 -2.68
CA GLY A 556 -5.50 23.03 -1.50
C GLY A 556 -7.02 23.24 -1.41
N LEU A 557 -7.78 22.99 -2.49
CA LEU A 557 -9.25 23.07 -2.46
C LEU A 557 -9.89 21.93 -1.64
N PHE A 558 -9.30 20.72 -1.76
CA PHE A 558 -9.75 19.53 -1.04
C PHE A 558 -8.61 19.00 -0.19
N ARG A 559 -8.94 18.32 0.91
CA ARG A 559 -7.99 17.66 1.78
C ARG A 559 -8.10 16.15 1.60
N ALA A 560 -6.96 15.46 1.67
CA ALA A 560 -6.93 14.00 1.70
C ALA A 560 -7.76 13.44 2.86
N SER A 561 -7.69 14.10 4.03
CA SER A 561 -8.48 13.75 5.20
C SER A 561 -10.00 13.90 5.00
N ASP A 562 -10.45 14.77 4.10
CA ASP A 562 -11.88 14.93 3.82
C ASP A 562 -12.40 13.83 2.88
N PHE A 563 -11.60 13.40 1.90
CA PHE A 563 -11.91 12.22 1.08
C PHE A 563 -12.03 10.98 1.95
N SER A 564 -11.03 10.71 2.78
CA SER A 564 -11.01 9.55 3.69
C SER A 564 -12.18 9.49 4.67
N ARG A 565 -12.79 10.63 4.99
CA ARG A 565 -13.96 10.72 5.89
C ARG A 565 -15.30 10.72 5.16
N GLY A 566 -15.30 10.78 3.84
CA GLY A 566 -16.53 11.01 3.07
C GLY A 566 -17.15 12.38 3.34
N SER A 567 -16.38 13.35 3.87
CA SER A 567 -16.86 14.69 4.25
C SER A 567 -16.68 15.72 3.14
N VAL A 568 -16.17 15.32 1.99
CA VAL A 568 -16.08 16.19 0.81
C VAL A 568 -17.49 16.57 0.35
N ASN A 569 -17.71 17.87 0.18
CA ASN A 569 -18.98 18.34 -0.40
C ASN A 569 -19.10 17.87 -1.86
N VAL A 570 -20.10 17.03 -2.15
CA VAL A 570 -20.28 16.37 -3.45
C VAL A 570 -20.57 17.39 -4.56
N ASP A 571 -21.31 18.46 -4.25
CA ASP A 571 -21.66 19.49 -5.24
C ASP A 571 -20.46 20.36 -5.60
N ASP A 572 -19.65 20.76 -4.60
CA ASP A 572 -18.41 21.50 -4.79
C ASP A 572 -17.39 20.67 -5.58
N PHE A 573 -17.22 19.41 -5.19
CA PHE A 573 -16.35 18.48 -5.91
C PHE A 573 -16.82 18.26 -7.35
N GLY A 574 -18.11 18.00 -7.55
CA GLY A 574 -18.69 17.80 -8.88
C GLY A 574 -18.54 19.03 -9.78
N SER A 575 -18.68 20.23 -9.22
CA SER A 575 -18.47 21.49 -9.94
C SER A 575 -17.02 21.71 -10.32
N TRP A 576 -16.07 21.45 -9.40
CA TRP A 576 -14.66 21.48 -9.65
C TRP A 576 -14.23 20.40 -10.67
N ALA A 577 -14.69 19.18 -10.53
CA ALA A 577 -14.35 18.05 -11.41
C ALA A 577 -14.80 18.31 -12.85
N ARG A 578 -16.03 18.79 -13.05
CA ARG A 578 -16.51 19.22 -14.38
C ARG A 578 -15.61 20.29 -14.99
N LYS A 579 -15.25 21.34 -14.25
CA LYS A 579 -14.36 22.39 -14.73
C LYS A 579 -12.94 21.90 -14.99
N LYS A 580 -12.40 21.00 -14.14
CA LYS A 580 -11.00 20.54 -14.21
C LYS A 580 -10.79 19.50 -15.31
N PHE A 581 -11.78 18.61 -15.56
CA PHE A 581 -11.61 17.44 -16.43
C PHE A 581 -12.27 17.56 -17.81
N THR A 582 -13.21 18.50 -18.01
CA THR A 582 -13.85 18.70 -19.32
C THR A 582 -12.78 19.10 -20.35
N ASP A 583 -12.83 18.48 -21.52
CA ASP A 583 -11.93 18.67 -22.66
C ASP A 583 -10.45 18.38 -22.36
N LYS A 584 -10.14 17.67 -21.28
CA LYS A 584 -8.79 17.22 -20.95
C LYS A 584 -8.55 15.78 -21.40
N ARG A 585 -7.28 15.46 -21.71
CA ARG A 585 -6.86 14.08 -21.99
C ARG A 585 -7.04 13.20 -20.74
N GLY A 586 -7.26 11.90 -20.94
CA GLY A 586 -7.49 10.97 -19.83
C GLY A 586 -6.28 10.88 -18.89
N PHE A 587 -6.56 10.51 -17.64
CA PHE A 587 -5.58 10.08 -16.64
C PHE A 587 -5.91 8.63 -16.32
N VAL A 588 -4.98 7.68 -16.56
CA VAL A 588 -5.25 6.24 -16.42
C VAL A 588 -4.62 5.72 -15.15
N LEU A 589 -5.40 4.99 -14.37
CA LEU A 589 -4.94 4.25 -13.21
C LEU A 589 -5.18 2.75 -13.47
N VAL A 590 -4.13 1.94 -13.35
CA VAL A 590 -4.16 0.48 -13.43
C VAL A 590 -3.78 -0.06 -12.05
N SER A 591 -4.62 -0.92 -11.51
CA SER A 591 -4.37 -1.60 -10.24
C SER A 591 -4.52 -3.11 -10.39
N ASN A 592 -3.99 -3.86 -9.45
CA ASN A 592 -3.96 -5.32 -9.50
C ASN A 592 -5.14 -5.99 -8.79
N GLU A 593 -5.94 -5.33 -7.99
CA GLU A 593 -7.01 -5.92 -7.14
C GLU A 593 -6.64 -7.28 -6.47
N GLY A 594 -5.32 -7.55 -6.32
CA GLY A 594 -4.78 -8.74 -5.64
C GLY A 594 -4.90 -10.08 -6.40
N GLN A 595 -5.23 -10.09 -7.69
CA GLN A 595 -5.61 -11.34 -8.39
C GLN A 595 -4.64 -11.85 -9.47
N ALA A 596 -3.68 -11.07 -9.95
CA ALA A 596 -2.81 -11.48 -11.04
C ALA A 596 -1.34 -11.11 -10.84
N ASP A 597 -0.44 -11.94 -11.34
CA ASP A 597 0.97 -11.62 -11.52
C ASP A 597 1.12 -10.52 -12.58
N VAL A 598 1.48 -9.32 -12.17
CA VAL A 598 1.73 -8.20 -13.08
C VAL A 598 3.18 -8.20 -13.53
N THR A 599 3.38 -8.24 -14.82
CA THR A 599 4.70 -8.25 -15.49
C THR A 599 4.83 -7.03 -16.42
N PRO A 600 6.03 -6.67 -16.89
CA PRO A 600 6.18 -5.65 -17.93
C PRO A 600 5.37 -5.97 -19.21
N SER A 601 5.13 -7.24 -19.52
CA SER A 601 4.24 -7.63 -20.62
C SER A 601 2.78 -7.26 -20.36
N THR A 602 2.31 -7.35 -19.12
CA THR A 602 0.97 -6.87 -18.73
C THR A 602 0.88 -5.34 -18.91
N VAL A 603 1.95 -4.62 -18.52
CA VAL A 603 2.04 -3.17 -18.72
C VAL A 603 1.99 -2.81 -20.23
N GLN A 604 2.68 -3.59 -21.09
CA GLN A 604 2.61 -3.41 -22.54
C GLN A 604 1.17 -3.51 -23.04
N GLY A 605 0.42 -4.53 -22.63
CA GLY A 605 -0.99 -4.67 -23.02
C GLY A 605 -1.86 -3.47 -22.61
N LYS A 606 -1.57 -2.86 -21.45
CA LYS A 606 -2.25 -1.64 -20.99
C LYS A 606 -1.81 -0.40 -21.78
N ILE A 607 -0.55 -0.32 -22.18
CA ILE A 607 -0.07 0.74 -23.09
C ILE A 607 -0.81 0.67 -24.43
N ASP A 608 -0.92 -0.51 -25.03
CA ASP A 608 -1.61 -0.74 -26.31
C ASP A 608 -3.09 -0.36 -26.21
N GLN A 609 -3.73 -0.68 -25.09
CA GLN A 609 -5.14 -0.37 -24.80
C GLN A 609 -5.38 1.13 -24.62
N HIS A 610 -4.57 1.80 -23.82
CA HIS A 610 -4.83 3.16 -23.37
C HIS A 610 -4.02 4.22 -24.11
N ARG A 611 -2.92 3.87 -24.77
CA ARG A 611 -1.99 4.77 -25.47
C ARG A 611 -1.63 6.01 -24.63
N PRO A 612 -0.96 5.80 -23.47
CA PRO A 612 -0.50 6.90 -22.64
C PRO A 612 0.71 7.60 -23.25
N ASP A 613 1.01 8.82 -22.78
CA ASP A 613 2.23 9.53 -23.11
C ASP A 613 3.36 9.29 -22.10
N LEU A 614 3.01 8.83 -20.90
CA LEU A 614 3.91 8.54 -19.77
C LEU A 614 3.38 7.35 -18.98
N VAL A 615 4.27 6.45 -18.57
CA VAL A 615 3.94 5.31 -17.69
C VAL A 615 4.72 5.44 -16.39
N ILE A 616 4.05 5.22 -15.25
CA ILE A 616 4.65 5.17 -13.90
C ILE A 616 4.35 3.80 -13.29
N CYS A 617 5.40 3.07 -12.91
CA CYS A 617 5.32 1.75 -12.28
C CYS A 617 5.61 1.89 -10.78
N ASP A 618 4.60 1.65 -9.94
CA ASP A 618 4.66 1.85 -8.49
C ASP A 618 4.34 0.52 -7.77
N TYR A 619 5.33 -0.21 -7.23
CA TYR A 619 6.77 -0.01 -7.29
C TYR A 619 7.46 -1.29 -7.76
N HIS A 620 8.71 -1.19 -8.22
CA HIS A 620 9.51 -2.21 -8.91
C HIS A 620 9.44 -3.62 -8.32
N GLN A 621 9.59 -3.74 -6.99
CA GLN A 621 9.69 -5.03 -6.30
C GLN A 621 8.38 -5.84 -6.29
N LEU A 622 7.24 -5.22 -6.61
CA LEU A 622 5.94 -5.89 -6.69
C LEU A 622 5.67 -6.50 -8.08
N PHE A 623 6.49 -6.14 -9.09
CA PHE A 623 6.38 -6.75 -10.41
C PHE A 623 7.08 -8.11 -10.45
N ASN A 624 6.57 -8.99 -11.30
CA ASN A 624 7.25 -10.22 -11.69
C ASN A 624 7.90 -10.04 -13.07
N ASP A 625 9.04 -10.71 -13.30
CA ASP A 625 9.63 -10.74 -14.64
C ASP A 625 8.86 -11.67 -15.57
N SER A 626 8.90 -11.40 -16.89
CA SER A 626 8.21 -12.22 -17.89
C SER A 626 8.79 -13.65 -17.99
N LYS A 627 9.97 -13.89 -17.41
CA LYS A 627 10.66 -15.19 -17.41
C LYS A 627 10.37 -16.03 -16.17
N ARG A 628 9.75 -15.45 -15.11
CA ARG A 628 9.50 -16.08 -13.82
C ARG A 628 10.78 -16.65 -13.17
N SER A 629 11.80 -15.82 -13.10
CA SER A 629 13.11 -16.19 -12.49
C SER A 629 12.97 -16.54 -11.01
N ASN A 630 13.67 -17.57 -10.56
CA ASN A 630 13.65 -18.03 -9.16
C ASN A 630 14.51 -17.15 -8.23
N SER A 631 15.47 -16.39 -8.77
CA SER A 631 16.33 -15.48 -8.02
C SER A 631 15.74 -14.07 -8.00
N GLU A 632 15.58 -13.48 -6.83
CA GLU A 632 15.09 -12.10 -6.67
C GLU A 632 15.99 -11.09 -7.41
N VAL A 633 17.31 -11.24 -7.33
CA VAL A 633 18.27 -10.37 -8.02
C VAL A 633 18.13 -10.47 -9.54
N GLU A 634 17.96 -11.69 -10.05
CA GLU A 634 17.78 -11.91 -11.48
C GLU A 634 16.43 -11.38 -11.96
N ARG A 635 15.37 -11.62 -11.20
CA ARG A 635 14.02 -11.07 -11.45
C ARG A 635 14.04 -9.56 -11.58
N ASN A 636 14.57 -8.85 -10.59
CA ASN A 636 14.63 -7.40 -10.57
C ASN A 636 15.50 -6.84 -11.72
N ARG A 637 16.61 -7.51 -12.05
CA ARG A 637 17.43 -7.13 -13.22
C ARG A 637 16.66 -7.29 -14.53
N ASN A 638 15.89 -8.37 -14.69
CA ASN A 638 15.09 -8.60 -15.88
C ASN A 638 13.98 -7.54 -16.00
N ILE A 639 13.30 -7.18 -14.90
CA ILE A 639 12.26 -6.14 -14.86
C ILE A 639 12.83 -4.80 -15.32
N SER A 640 13.98 -4.38 -14.77
CA SER A 640 14.65 -3.12 -15.17
C SER A 640 14.93 -3.10 -16.68
N ARG A 641 15.50 -4.19 -17.22
CA ARG A 641 15.76 -4.32 -18.65
C ARG A 641 14.48 -4.30 -19.48
N GLU A 642 13.44 -5.00 -19.03
CA GLU A 642 12.15 -5.04 -19.72
C GLU A 642 11.46 -3.67 -19.73
N PHE A 643 11.51 -2.89 -18.64
CA PHE A 643 10.99 -1.52 -18.59
C PHE A 643 11.75 -0.58 -19.53
N LYS A 644 13.10 -0.71 -19.62
CA LYS A 644 13.87 0.06 -20.62
C LYS A 644 13.44 -0.27 -22.05
N LEU A 645 13.30 -1.55 -22.37
CA LEU A 645 12.83 -1.98 -23.68
C LEU A 645 11.39 -1.53 -23.95
N LEU A 646 10.52 -1.50 -22.94
CA LEU A 646 9.15 -1.02 -23.03
C LEU A 646 9.15 0.48 -23.37
N ALA A 647 9.97 1.30 -22.74
CA ALA A 647 10.12 2.71 -23.04
C ALA A 647 10.55 2.94 -24.50
N ILE A 648 11.57 2.22 -24.96
CA ILE A 648 12.10 2.35 -26.33
C ILE A 648 11.07 1.92 -27.37
N ARG A 649 10.43 0.75 -27.20
CA ARG A 649 9.46 0.20 -28.17
C ARG A 649 8.24 1.06 -28.36
N ASN A 650 7.74 1.61 -27.27
CA ASN A 650 6.53 2.43 -27.30
C ASN A 650 6.82 3.93 -27.53
N ASN A 651 8.10 4.29 -27.65
CA ASN A 651 8.53 5.68 -27.83
C ASN A 651 7.90 6.63 -26.79
N LEU A 652 7.91 6.21 -25.50
CA LEU A 652 7.40 6.99 -24.38
C LEU A 652 8.33 6.86 -23.16
N PRO A 653 8.31 7.82 -22.20
CA PRO A 653 9.05 7.70 -20.96
C PRO A 653 8.36 6.71 -19.98
N VAL A 654 9.19 5.94 -19.26
CA VAL A 654 8.77 5.08 -18.17
C VAL A 654 9.44 5.54 -16.89
N ILE A 655 8.67 5.76 -15.84
CA ILE A 655 9.15 6.01 -14.47
C ILE A 655 8.99 4.73 -13.68
N ASP A 656 10.09 4.23 -13.15
CA ASP A 656 10.17 3.04 -12.31
C ASP A 656 10.54 3.45 -10.89
N ILE A 657 9.69 3.14 -9.92
CA ILE A 657 9.89 3.49 -8.52
C ILE A 657 10.49 2.32 -7.80
N THR A 658 11.58 2.54 -7.08
CA THR A 658 12.30 1.47 -6.37
C THR A 658 12.68 1.88 -4.95
N ALA A 659 12.71 0.89 -4.06
CA ALA A 659 13.16 1.07 -2.69
C ALA A 659 14.66 0.74 -2.58
N ALA A 660 15.40 1.59 -1.85
CA ALA A 660 16.77 1.30 -1.45
C ALA A 660 16.81 0.20 -0.38
N THR A 661 17.85 -0.65 -0.40
CA THR A 661 18.10 -1.64 0.64
C THR A 661 18.99 -1.03 1.72
N ALA A 662 18.55 -1.13 2.99
CA ALA A 662 19.35 -0.71 4.13
C ALA A 662 20.46 -1.75 4.40
N SER A 663 21.74 -1.33 4.44
CA SER A 663 22.80 -2.08 5.13
C SER A 663 22.97 -1.53 6.54
N ASP A 664 23.48 -2.33 7.47
CA ASP A 664 23.69 -1.92 8.88
C ASP A 664 24.60 -0.67 9.05
N THR A 665 25.28 -0.27 7.99
CA THR A 665 26.18 0.90 7.92
C THR A 665 25.60 2.05 7.10
N SER A 666 24.37 1.98 6.60
CA SER A 666 23.79 3.03 5.77
C SER A 666 23.39 4.24 6.61
N ASP A 667 23.89 5.40 6.22
CA ASP A 667 23.47 6.69 6.76
C ASP A 667 22.09 7.04 6.18
N HIS A 668 21.05 6.75 6.96
CA HIS A 668 19.68 7.02 6.58
C HIS A 668 19.29 8.50 6.64
N ASP A 669 20.14 9.37 7.14
CA ASP A 669 19.87 10.80 7.26
C ASP A 669 20.17 11.56 5.96
N ASN A 670 20.74 10.85 4.99
CA ASN A 670 21.03 11.38 3.66
C ASN A 670 20.15 10.70 2.59
N PRO A 671 19.92 11.37 1.45
CA PRO A 671 19.24 10.74 0.30
C PRO A 671 19.92 9.44 -0.14
N PRO A 672 19.17 8.36 -0.45
CA PRO A 672 19.75 7.08 -0.80
C PRO A 672 20.69 7.19 -2.00
N MET A 673 21.79 6.44 -1.95
CA MET A 673 22.75 6.32 -3.05
C MET A 673 22.33 5.21 -4.00
N LEU A 674 22.77 5.28 -5.27
CA LEU A 674 22.43 4.28 -6.28
C LEU A 674 22.90 2.86 -5.90
N ASN A 675 24.09 2.72 -5.28
CA ASN A 675 24.64 1.44 -4.83
C ASN A 675 23.89 0.81 -3.64
N GLN A 676 22.94 1.53 -3.04
CA GLN A 676 22.08 1.04 -1.97
C GLN A 676 20.80 0.35 -2.49
N VAL A 677 20.61 0.26 -3.79
CA VAL A 677 19.58 -0.58 -4.40
C VAL A 677 20.16 -1.97 -4.68
N ALA A 678 19.48 -3.04 -4.28
CA ALA A 678 19.99 -4.42 -4.37
C ALA A 678 20.45 -4.85 -5.78
N TRP A 679 19.89 -4.24 -6.82
CA TRP A 679 20.23 -4.46 -8.25
C TRP A 679 20.78 -3.19 -8.91
N SER A 680 21.48 -2.35 -8.16
CA SER A 680 22.01 -1.05 -8.60
C SER A 680 22.73 -1.08 -9.94
N LYS A 681 23.49 -2.15 -10.24
CA LYS A 681 24.17 -2.33 -11.54
C LYS A 681 23.19 -2.35 -12.72
N ALA A 682 22.00 -2.95 -12.59
CA ALA A 682 21.02 -2.93 -13.66
C ALA A 682 20.48 -1.51 -13.90
N ILE A 683 20.15 -0.79 -12.82
CA ILE A 683 19.73 0.61 -12.90
C ILE A 683 20.83 1.47 -13.52
N GLU A 684 22.09 1.22 -13.13
CA GLU A 684 23.25 1.93 -13.66
C GLU A 684 23.41 1.76 -15.17
N TYR A 685 23.05 0.58 -15.72
CA TYR A 685 23.10 0.33 -17.16
C TYR A 685 21.83 0.77 -17.89
N ASP A 686 20.65 0.52 -17.36
CA ASP A 686 19.39 0.65 -18.08
C ASP A 686 18.75 2.05 -17.95
N ALA A 687 18.87 2.71 -16.78
CA ALA A 687 18.26 4.03 -16.57
C ALA A 687 18.98 5.15 -17.34
N ASP A 688 18.21 6.09 -17.89
CA ASP A 688 18.71 7.33 -18.48
C ASP A 688 18.85 8.41 -17.41
N MET A 689 17.95 8.40 -16.42
CA MET A 689 18.00 9.23 -15.24
C MET A 689 17.67 8.38 -14.00
N ALA A 690 18.35 8.66 -12.90
CA ALA A 690 17.98 8.15 -11.59
C ALA A 690 18.10 9.30 -10.57
N PHE A 691 17.10 9.46 -9.71
CA PHE A 691 17.16 10.44 -8.64
C PHE A 691 16.61 9.84 -7.33
N ALA A 692 17.17 10.33 -6.23
CA ALA A 692 16.74 9.96 -4.89
C ALA A 692 15.73 10.97 -4.36
N VAL A 693 14.70 10.46 -3.70
CA VAL A 693 13.72 11.24 -2.96
C VAL A 693 13.92 10.96 -1.48
N HIS A 694 14.20 12.02 -0.73
CA HIS A 694 14.50 11.93 0.68
C HIS A 694 13.70 12.98 1.45
N ARG A 695 13.04 12.58 2.51
CA ARG A 695 12.41 13.53 3.42
C ARG A 695 13.43 13.95 4.46
N THR A 696 13.74 15.24 4.51
CA THR A 696 14.60 15.80 5.54
C THR A 696 13.97 15.54 6.91
N PRO A 697 14.71 14.92 7.85
CA PRO A 697 14.20 14.67 9.18
C PRO A 697 13.61 15.94 9.80
N ASN A 698 12.49 15.79 10.50
CA ASN A 698 11.85 16.86 11.28
C ASN A 698 11.23 18.03 10.49
N THR A 699 11.04 17.87 9.17
CA THR A 699 10.46 18.93 8.32
C THR A 699 9.38 18.37 7.39
N ASN A 700 8.63 19.27 6.72
CA ASN A 700 7.83 18.93 5.54
C ASN A 700 8.67 18.98 4.26
N ILE A 701 9.99 19.15 4.42
CA ILE A 701 10.93 19.31 3.30
C ILE A 701 11.29 17.95 2.75
N ILE A 702 11.17 17.83 1.45
CA ILE A 702 11.63 16.69 0.67
C ILE A 702 12.81 17.15 -0.15
N GLU A 703 13.92 16.46 -0.03
CA GLU A 703 15.11 16.64 -0.83
C GLU A 703 15.05 15.70 -2.03
N ILE A 704 15.29 16.25 -3.22
CA ILE A 704 15.40 15.50 -4.48
C ILE A 704 16.81 15.71 -5.00
N VAL A 705 17.55 14.59 -5.19
CA VAL A 705 18.97 14.63 -5.63
C VAL A 705 19.19 13.67 -6.77
N SER A 706 19.83 14.12 -7.84
CA SER A 706 20.23 13.25 -8.95
C SER A 706 21.25 12.20 -8.50
N ARG A 707 21.12 10.99 -9.03
CA ARG A 707 22.07 9.89 -8.84
C ARG A 707 22.67 9.42 -10.16
N LYS A 708 22.01 9.78 -11.24
CA LYS A 708 22.44 9.56 -12.62
C LYS A 708 21.68 10.49 -13.54
N ASN A 709 22.36 11.15 -14.43
CA ASN A 709 21.74 11.95 -15.48
C ASN A 709 22.56 11.84 -16.78
N ARG A 710 22.08 11.06 -17.77
CA ARG A 710 22.75 10.88 -19.05
C ARG A 710 22.59 12.05 -20.00
N HIS A 711 21.56 12.88 -19.78
CA HIS A 711 21.11 13.88 -20.75
C HIS A 711 21.18 15.31 -20.21
N GLY A 712 21.88 15.52 -19.07
CA GLY A 712 22.00 16.82 -18.45
C GLY A 712 23.04 16.85 -17.33
N THR A 713 22.90 17.80 -16.43
CA THR A 713 23.78 17.98 -15.26
C THR A 713 23.16 17.38 -14.01
N ASP A 714 23.98 17.18 -12.99
CA ASP A 714 23.46 16.80 -11.66
C ASP A 714 22.64 17.93 -11.06
N PHE A 715 21.66 17.57 -10.23
CA PHE A 715 20.80 18.51 -9.55
C PHE A 715 20.49 18.06 -8.12
N GLY A 716 20.20 19.03 -7.27
CA GLY A 716 19.64 18.84 -5.94
C GLY A 716 18.79 20.04 -5.59
N PHE A 717 17.60 19.81 -5.02
CA PHE A 717 16.70 20.88 -4.60
C PHE A 717 15.73 20.35 -3.52
N TYR A 718 15.04 21.28 -2.87
CA TYR A 718 14.13 21.01 -1.78
C TYR A 718 12.70 21.38 -2.14
N LEU A 719 11.74 20.61 -1.60
CA LEU A 719 10.30 20.85 -1.73
C LEU A 719 9.69 21.00 -0.33
N ASP A 720 8.85 21.99 -0.13
CA ASP A 720 7.89 21.99 0.99
C ASP A 720 6.61 21.30 0.52
N TRP A 721 6.27 20.19 1.18
CA TRP A 721 5.13 19.36 0.78
C TRP A 721 4.08 19.27 1.87
N ASN A 722 2.97 19.97 1.67
CA ASN A 722 1.77 19.79 2.48
C ASN A 722 0.91 18.66 1.90
N ILE A 723 1.12 17.45 2.45
CA ILE A 723 0.49 16.22 1.94
C ILE A 723 -1.03 16.27 2.02
N ASP A 724 -1.62 16.72 3.16
CA ASP A 724 -3.07 16.76 3.37
C ASP A 724 -3.79 17.71 2.40
N ARG A 725 -3.10 18.73 1.90
CA ARG A 725 -3.64 19.69 0.93
C ARG A 725 -3.18 19.47 -0.50
N GLY A 726 -2.29 18.51 -0.74
CA GLY A 726 -1.71 18.28 -2.07
C GLY A 726 -0.91 19.46 -2.61
N ILE A 727 -0.38 20.32 -1.72
CA ILE A 727 0.40 21.51 -2.09
C ILE A 727 1.88 21.15 -2.03
N VAL A 728 2.58 21.37 -3.13
CA VAL A 728 4.04 21.21 -3.24
C VAL A 728 4.63 22.50 -3.72
N THR A 729 5.61 23.03 -2.98
CA THR A 729 6.32 24.26 -3.30
C THR A 729 7.81 23.99 -3.41
N GLU A 730 8.44 24.35 -4.52
CA GLU A 730 9.88 24.26 -4.70
C GLU A 730 10.57 25.38 -3.91
N LEU A 731 11.54 25.01 -3.07
CA LEU A 731 12.30 25.93 -2.25
C LEU A 731 13.60 26.29 -2.99
N TYR A 732 13.83 27.58 -3.15
CA TYR A 732 15.06 28.15 -3.68
C TYR A 732 15.88 28.66 -2.49
N ASP A 733 17.15 28.25 -2.38
CA ASP A 733 18.10 28.64 -1.34
C ASP A 733 17.72 28.22 0.11
N VAL A 734 18.07 26.96 0.48
CA VAL A 734 18.20 26.57 1.89
C VAL A 734 19.65 26.26 2.18
#